data_895204cdde6c1db830da955758344e61
#
_entry.id   895204cdde6c1db830da955758344e61
#
_cell.length_a   1.000
_cell.length_b   1.000
_cell.length_c   1.000
_cell.angle_alpha   90.00
_cell.angle_beta   90.00
_cell.angle_gamma   90.00
#
_symmetry.space_group_name_H-M   'P 1'
#
loop_
_entity.id
_entity.type
_entity.pdbx_description
1 polymer ?
#
loop_
_entity_poly.entity_id
_entity_poly.type
_entity_poly.pdbx_seq_one_letter_code
_entity_poly.pdbx_strand_id
1 'polypeptide(L)'
;MPAVLLAAGLALYWLPVPGLDEAALDAMGGLGLVGVLPWPVLAGAALLVVAFAVLLWPSRPQRLLLGLVLVATVVSLHALPAVVEEQPRFATAWQHLGFLEYLDRTGGSAPALDARWSWPGFFAAAAFVLRACGVTDPAELAEVVRWWPLAVNLLALVPLALLARSVRAGWRARWCGVWFFALSSWVGQDYFSPQSFTYLLYLAFAALLLRWFLAPSAPSGGMLPGAEAPPDATPGRRAVLLGVALALFAAAVPAHQLTPFVMLGVVTVLVVLGRCALRGLPLLLGVVAVGWVCFLAEPYWSGHFDELFGGIGGLGANVTSSVSGRIEGGSATHQLVLYSRVALAGLVMALACWGWWRRREAGYRERALPVLAFVPAAGFALQAYGGEMALRVFLFALPGAALLAALAFFPRAGTSERERAWDRVSLAPLAALLAGLVLVGGFLVARWGNEAFERVRPGEVAAMEWVYAHADPTVRLLWLSEDPEESVTPALPWGSRAMERVRYVPTQAPRDPVLAGPLAEALREAGPVSYLIVGRGQSAYLELDAGYSTSWERRLLATLDARDDLVPVVRNADAAVYALREAPPGTPEAATPGPPGPTVTWTPWSVLGALSAGLLVLLLGAREFLRLRAAPDAPPSPAVRALFWFAVPLLLVTVSALVHRFWTLA
;
A
#
# COMPACT_ATOMS: atom_id res chain seq x y z
N MET A 1 36.03 1.45 11.68
CA MET A 1 35.40 0.13 11.41
C MET A 1 34.00 0.27 10.79
N PRO A 2 32.97 0.91 11.39
CA PRO A 2 31.62 0.95 10.79
C PRO A 2 31.55 1.61 9.41
N ALA A 3 32.31 2.69 9.14
CA ALA A 3 32.38 3.32 7.82
C ALA A 3 33.00 2.39 6.75
N VAL A 4 33.98 1.56 7.14
CA VAL A 4 34.57 0.56 6.23
C VAL A 4 33.58 -0.54 5.93
N LEU A 5 32.79 -1.00 6.94
CA LEU A 5 31.72 -1.97 6.73
C LEU A 5 30.63 -1.44 5.82
N LEU A 6 30.24 -0.16 5.96
CA LEU A 6 29.28 0.50 5.07
C LEU A 6 29.83 0.55 3.64
N ALA A 7 31.05 1.01 3.44
CA ALA A 7 31.66 1.12 2.10
C ALA A 7 31.82 -0.26 1.44
N ALA A 8 32.29 -1.26 2.19
CA ALA A 8 32.40 -2.64 1.71
C ALA A 8 31.03 -3.25 1.39
N GLY A 9 30.02 -3.03 2.24
CA GLY A 9 28.67 -3.47 2.01
C GLY A 9 28.07 -2.90 0.73
N LEU A 10 28.22 -1.59 0.51
CA LEU A 10 27.77 -0.94 -0.72
C LEU A 10 28.55 -1.41 -1.94
N ALA A 11 29.86 -1.59 -1.85
CA ALA A 11 30.65 -2.09 -2.96
C ALA A 11 30.24 -3.53 -3.35
N LEU A 12 30.13 -4.44 -2.37
CA LEU A 12 29.65 -5.81 -2.62
C LEU A 12 28.25 -5.85 -3.22
N TYR A 13 27.39 -4.93 -2.78
CA TYR A 13 26.01 -4.87 -3.25
C TYR A 13 25.92 -4.34 -4.68
N TRP A 14 26.52 -3.20 -4.97
CA TRP A 14 26.28 -2.47 -6.21
C TRP A 14 27.24 -2.76 -7.36
N LEU A 15 28.49 -3.21 -7.10
CA LEU A 15 29.45 -3.49 -8.18
C LEU A 15 29.02 -4.64 -9.10
N PRO A 16 28.34 -5.70 -8.61
CA PRO A 16 27.87 -6.78 -9.49
C PRO A 16 26.59 -6.45 -10.27
N VAL A 17 25.82 -5.43 -9.85
CA VAL A 17 24.50 -5.11 -10.43
C VAL A 17 24.53 -4.82 -11.94
N PRO A 18 25.53 -4.11 -12.51
CA PRO A 18 25.61 -3.89 -13.95
C PRO A 18 25.76 -5.16 -14.79
N GLY A 19 26.05 -6.30 -14.16
CA GLY A 19 26.10 -7.60 -14.83
C GLY A 19 24.75 -8.33 -14.90
N LEU A 20 23.68 -7.75 -14.34
CA LEU A 20 22.32 -8.27 -14.47
C LEU A 20 21.70 -7.70 -15.75
N ASP A 21 21.92 -8.38 -16.85
CA ASP A 21 21.33 -8.04 -18.14
C ASP A 21 19.93 -8.64 -18.33
N GLU A 22 19.28 -8.35 -19.44
CA GLU A 22 17.96 -8.88 -19.80
C GLU A 22 17.92 -10.39 -19.78
N ALA A 23 18.98 -11.06 -20.25
CA ALA A 23 19.04 -12.52 -20.26
C ALA A 23 19.06 -13.10 -18.84
N ALA A 24 19.77 -12.44 -17.90
CA ALA A 24 19.75 -12.82 -16.49
C ALA A 24 18.35 -12.59 -15.86
N LEU A 25 17.69 -11.49 -16.20
CA LEU A 25 16.35 -11.19 -15.71
C LEU A 25 15.30 -12.15 -16.31
N ASP A 26 15.46 -12.57 -17.53
CA ASP A 26 14.58 -13.57 -18.17
C ASP A 26 14.77 -14.99 -17.63
N ALA A 27 15.89 -15.26 -16.98
CA ALA A 27 16.14 -16.52 -16.29
C ALA A 27 15.49 -16.61 -14.89
N MET A 28 14.76 -15.56 -14.44
CA MET A 28 14.03 -15.60 -13.17
C MET A 28 13.00 -16.73 -13.14
N GLY A 29 13.03 -17.50 -12.06
CA GLY A 29 12.05 -18.56 -11.77
C GLY A 29 11.21 -18.21 -10.53
N GLY A 30 10.71 -19.22 -9.83
CA GLY A 30 9.82 -19.08 -8.68
C GLY A 30 10.40 -18.35 -7.45
N LEU A 31 11.70 -18.04 -7.44
CA LEU A 31 12.32 -17.15 -6.44
C LEU A 31 12.53 -15.71 -6.96
N GLY A 32 12.00 -15.41 -8.15
CA GLY A 32 12.09 -14.09 -8.75
C GLY A 32 13.53 -13.58 -8.86
N LEU A 33 13.71 -12.29 -8.59
CA LEU A 33 15.00 -11.62 -8.69
C LEU A 33 16.08 -12.26 -7.78
N VAL A 34 15.69 -12.77 -6.60
CA VAL A 34 16.66 -13.40 -5.67
C VAL A 34 17.36 -14.58 -6.29
N GLY A 35 16.68 -15.34 -7.16
CA GLY A 35 17.23 -16.53 -7.82
C GLY A 35 18.36 -16.23 -8.81
N VAL A 36 18.44 -15.01 -9.33
CA VAL A 36 19.43 -14.55 -10.32
C VAL A 36 20.46 -13.58 -9.76
N LEU A 37 20.29 -13.12 -8.49
CA LEU A 37 21.23 -12.21 -7.86
C LEU A 37 22.60 -12.88 -7.64
N PRO A 38 23.71 -12.23 -8.02
CA PRO A 38 25.05 -12.67 -7.65
C PRO A 38 25.21 -12.71 -6.10
N TRP A 39 25.86 -13.74 -5.59
CA TRP A 39 26.08 -13.91 -4.13
C TRP A 39 26.69 -12.68 -3.42
N PRO A 40 27.59 -11.86 -4.05
CA PRO A 40 28.11 -10.68 -3.39
C PRO A 40 27.04 -9.66 -3.03
N VAL A 41 25.94 -9.55 -3.83
CA VAL A 41 24.80 -8.68 -3.53
C VAL A 41 24.15 -9.07 -2.19
N LEU A 42 23.94 -10.38 -1.99
CA LEU A 42 23.38 -10.92 -0.74
C LEU A 42 24.34 -10.68 0.44
N ALA A 43 25.63 -10.89 0.23
CA ALA A 43 26.67 -10.60 1.22
C ALA A 43 26.74 -9.09 1.56
N GLY A 44 26.58 -8.23 0.55
CA GLY A 44 26.51 -6.78 0.72
C GLY A 44 25.33 -6.35 1.59
N ALA A 45 24.14 -6.90 1.33
CA ALA A 45 22.95 -6.67 2.16
C ALA A 45 23.18 -7.10 3.60
N ALA A 46 23.74 -8.30 3.83
CA ALA A 46 24.09 -8.78 5.16
C ALA A 46 25.12 -7.87 5.85
N LEU A 47 26.11 -7.37 5.12
CA LEU A 47 27.14 -6.50 5.66
C LEU A 47 26.60 -5.11 6.04
N LEU A 48 25.61 -4.57 5.34
CA LEU A 48 24.88 -3.36 5.77
C LEU A 48 24.16 -3.59 7.10
N VAL A 49 23.57 -4.77 7.31
CA VAL A 49 22.95 -5.15 8.58
C VAL A 49 24.01 -5.24 9.69
N VAL A 50 25.16 -5.85 9.44
CA VAL A 50 26.28 -5.89 10.38
C VAL A 50 26.77 -4.48 10.71
N ALA A 51 26.93 -3.61 9.71
CA ALA A 51 27.37 -2.22 9.90
C ALA A 51 26.43 -1.45 10.84
N PHE A 52 25.11 -1.62 10.70
CA PHE A 52 24.13 -1.01 11.58
C PHE A 52 24.20 -1.59 13.01
N ALA A 53 24.23 -2.89 13.13
CA ALA A 53 24.27 -3.56 14.45
C ALA A 53 25.53 -3.20 15.24
N VAL A 54 26.69 -3.10 14.59
CA VAL A 54 27.95 -2.66 15.23
C VAL A 54 27.81 -1.23 15.79
N LEU A 55 27.04 -0.36 15.14
CA LEU A 55 26.77 0.99 15.64
C LEU A 55 25.85 1.04 16.87
N LEU A 56 25.19 -0.06 17.22
CA LEU A 56 24.39 -0.17 18.45
C LEU A 56 25.25 -0.47 19.70
N TRP A 57 26.52 -0.92 19.56
CA TRP A 57 27.39 -1.24 20.69
C TRP A 57 27.89 -0.02 21.48
N PRO A 58 28.37 1.08 20.85
CA PRO A 58 28.92 2.21 21.58
C PRO A 58 27.92 2.81 22.58
N SER A 59 28.46 3.40 23.65
CA SER A 59 27.63 4.07 24.68
C SER A 59 26.94 5.34 24.15
N ARG A 60 27.52 6.00 23.15
CA ARG A 60 26.99 7.21 22.51
C ARG A 60 26.64 6.94 21.04
N PRO A 61 25.49 7.43 20.53
CA PRO A 61 25.10 7.23 19.15
C PRO A 61 26.01 8.00 18.18
N GLN A 62 26.51 7.31 17.17
CA GLN A 62 27.13 7.92 15.99
C GLN A 62 26.02 8.25 14.97
N ARG A 63 25.27 9.33 15.24
CA ARG A 63 24.00 9.64 14.53
C ARG A 63 24.14 9.73 13.02
N LEU A 64 25.25 10.35 12.53
CA LEU A 64 25.50 10.48 11.11
C LEU A 64 25.68 9.11 10.45
N LEU A 65 26.52 8.24 11.02
CA LEU A 65 26.77 6.90 10.47
C LEU A 65 25.53 6.01 10.56
N LEU A 66 24.78 6.07 11.66
CA LEU A 66 23.49 5.35 11.78
C LEU A 66 22.54 5.81 10.68
N GLY A 67 22.43 7.12 10.42
CA GLY A 67 21.60 7.67 9.34
C GLY A 67 22.08 7.22 7.96
N LEU A 68 23.41 7.28 7.70
CA LEU A 68 23.96 6.84 6.42
C LEU A 68 23.76 5.36 6.15
N VAL A 69 23.98 4.48 7.16
CA VAL A 69 23.73 3.03 7.00
C VAL A 69 22.26 2.76 6.79
N LEU A 70 21.36 3.45 7.51
CA LEU A 70 19.92 3.29 7.34
C LEU A 70 19.47 3.70 5.93
N VAL A 71 19.89 4.88 5.46
CA VAL A 71 19.58 5.35 4.10
C VAL A 71 20.18 4.41 3.05
N ALA A 72 21.45 3.99 3.21
CA ALA A 72 22.09 3.02 2.33
C ALA A 72 21.31 1.70 2.27
N THR A 73 20.80 1.22 3.41
CA THR A 73 19.96 0.01 3.46
C THR A 73 18.67 0.21 2.68
N VAL A 74 17.94 1.32 2.89
CA VAL A 74 16.70 1.62 2.17
C VAL A 74 16.97 1.77 0.67
N VAL A 75 18.02 2.48 0.28
CA VAL A 75 18.42 2.61 -1.13
C VAL A 75 18.71 1.24 -1.73
N SER A 76 19.50 0.40 -1.05
CA SER A 76 19.83 -0.94 -1.57
C SER A 76 18.61 -1.83 -1.72
N LEU A 77 17.66 -1.78 -0.76
CA LEU A 77 16.48 -2.63 -0.78
C LEU A 77 15.36 -2.15 -1.72
N HIS A 78 15.30 -0.89 -2.10
CA HIS A 78 14.19 -0.35 -2.89
C HIS A 78 14.58 0.24 -4.25
N ALA A 79 15.88 0.53 -4.48
CA ALA A 79 16.33 1.04 -5.77
C ALA A 79 16.74 -0.08 -6.75
N LEU A 80 17.06 -1.28 -6.27
CA LEU A 80 17.59 -2.34 -7.13
C LEU A 80 16.69 -2.64 -8.33
N PRO A 81 15.37 -2.89 -8.19
CA PRO A 81 14.52 -3.10 -9.36
C PRO A 81 14.55 -1.91 -10.33
N ALA A 82 14.49 -0.68 -9.82
CA ALA A 82 14.53 0.51 -10.66
C ALA A 82 15.87 0.73 -11.40
N VAL A 83 16.96 0.08 -10.95
CA VAL A 83 18.26 0.12 -11.62
C VAL A 83 18.37 -0.93 -12.70
N VAL A 84 17.85 -2.16 -12.44
CA VAL A 84 18.00 -3.31 -13.36
C VAL A 84 16.84 -3.44 -14.35
N GLU A 85 15.69 -2.82 -14.08
CA GLU A 85 14.50 -2.86 -14.93
C GLU A 85 14.29 -1.49 -15.61
N GLU A 86 13.97 -1.51 -16.90
CA GLU A 86 13.72 -0.28 -17.66
C GLU A 86 12.34 0.31 -17.36
N GLN A 87 11.36 -0.54 -17.02
CA GLN A 87 9.97 -0.17 -16.85
C GLN A 87 9.56 -0.11 -15.36
N PRO A 88 8.52 0.66 -15.01
CA PRO A 88 7.93 0.62 -13.69
C PRO A 88 7.44 -0.79 -13.36
N ARG A 89 7.86 -1.27 -12.22
CA ARG A 89 7.39 -2.49 -11.63
C ARG A 89 5.88 -2.44 -11.42
N PHE A 90 5.19 -3.57 -11.57
CA PHE A 90 3.74 -3.76 -11.51
C PHE A 90 2.94 -3.15 -12.66
N ALA A 91 2.21 -4.01 -13.36
CA ALA A 91 1.29 -3.58 -14.41
C ALA A 91 0.25 -2.55 -13.92
N THR A 92 -0.15 -2.60 -12.65
CA THR A 92 -1.06 -1.64 -12.04
C THR A 92 -0.49 -0.21 -12.00
N ALA A 93 0.84 -0.02 -11.99
CA ALA A 93 1.43 1.31 -12.09
C ALA A 93 1.12 1.96 -13.43
N TRP A 94 1.09 1.15 -14.50
CA TRP A 94 0.73 1.58 -15.85
C TRP A 94 -0.75 1.97 -15.93
N GLN A 95 -1.64 1.23 -15.30
CA GLN A 95 -3.04 1.59 -15.19
C GLN A 95 -3.23 2.93 -14.47
N HIS A 96 -2.43 3.19 -13.43
CA HIS A 96 -2.45 4.47 -12.73
C HIS A 96 -1.94 5.63 -13.61
N LEU A 97 -0.97 5.39 -14.50
CA LEU A 97 -0.57 6.36 -15.51
C LEU A 97 -1.70 6.64 -16.49
N GLY A 98 -2.46 5.61 -16.87
CA GLY A 98 -3.67 5.78 -17.71
C GLY A 98 -4.77 6.59 -17.03
N PHE A 99 -4.98 6.42 -15.72
CA PHE A 99 -5.88 7.28 -14.95
C PHE A 99 -5.42 8.74 -14.98
N LEU A 100 -4.12 8.96 -14.90
CA LEU A 100 -3.53 10.29 -15.00
C LEU A 100 -3.73 10.90 -16.38
N GLU A 101 -3.45 10.14 -17.44
CA GLU A 101 -3.65 10.54 -18.83
C GLU A 101 -5.10 10.93 -19.09
N TYR A 102 -6.04 10.08 -18.67
CA TYR A 102 -7.47 10.35 -18.85
C TYR A 102 -7.89 11.64 -18.14
N LEU A 103 -7.49 11.80 -16.86
CA LEU A 103 -7.84 12.98 -16.07
C LEU A 103 -7.22 14.26 -16.65
N ASP A 104 -5.97 14.18 -17.12
CA ASP A 104 -5.29 15.33 -17.74
C ASP A 104 -5.96 15.75 -19.04
N ARG A 105 -6.32 14.79 -19.89
CA ARG A 105 -6.94 15.02 -21.19
C ARG A 105 -8.40 15.48 -21.08
N THR A 106 -9.19 14.90 -20.15
CA THR A 106 -10.64 15.16 -20.06
C THR A 106 -11.00 16.19 -18.98
N GLY A 107 -10.14 16.44 -18.03
CA GLY A 107 -10.41 17.30 -16.87
C GLY A 107 -11.35 16.71 -15.82
N GLY A 108 -11.73 15.43 -15.93
CA GLY A 108 -12.68 14.76 -15.06
C GLY A 108 -12.31 13.32 -14.76
N SER A 109 -12.90 12.76 -13.70
CA SER A 109 -12.84 11.33 -13.41
C SER A 109 -13.99 10.59 -14.08
N ALA A 110 -13.83 9.28 -14.32
CA ALA A 110 -14.84 8.44 -14.96
C ALA A 110 -15.19 7.21 -14.08
N PRO A 111 -15.93 7.39 -12.95
CA PRO A 111 -16.31 6.28 -12.08
C PRO A 111 -17.09 5.16 -12.76
N ALA A 112 -17.77 5.49 -13.88
CA ALA A 112 -18.48 4.51 -14.68
C ALA A 112 -17.56 3.56 -15.46
N LEU A 113 -16.30 3.94 -15.72
CA LEU A 113 -15.30 3.06 -16.32
C LEU A 113 -14.63 2.16 -15.27
N ASP A 114 -14.35 2.72 -14.09
CA ASP A 114 -13.73 2.00 -13.00
C ASP A 114 -14.15 2.65 -11.67
N ALA A 115 -14.70 1.84 -10.76
CA ALA A 115 -15.19 2.30 -9.47
C ALA A 115 -14.11 3.00 -8.61
N ARG A 116 -12.81 2.68 -8.83
CA ARG A 116 -11.68 3.32 -8.16
C ARG A 116 -11.58 4.82 -8.44
N TRP A 117 -12.14 5.32 -9.54
CA TRP A 117 -12.28 6.73 -9.85
C TRP A 117 -13.15 7.52 -8.86
N SER A 118 -13.87 6.83 -7.98
CA SER A 118 -14.54 7.46 -6.83
C SER A 118 -13.57 8.08 -5.83
N TRP A 119 -12.25 7.78 -5.94
CA TRP A 119 -11.16 8.37 -5.15
C TRP A 119 -10.08 9.03 -6.02
N PRO A 120 -10.42 10.12 -6.74
CA PRO A 120 -9.50 10.72 -7.71
C PRO A 120 -8.39 11.57 -7.08
N GLY A 121 -8.37 11.77 -5.75
CA GLY A 121 -7.54 12.77 -5.08
C GLY A 121 -6.04 12.62 -5.32
N PHE A 122 -5.52 11.38 -5.33
CA PHE A 122 -4.12 11.12 -5.66
C PHE A 122 -3.80 11.52 -7.10
N PHE A 123 -4.63 11.11 -8.05
CA PHE A 123 -4.43 11.38 -9.48
C PHE A 123 -4.59 12.86 -9.78
N ALA A 124 -5.55 13.54 -9.16
CA ALA A 124 -5.73 14.97 -9.29
C ALA A 124 -4.53 15.78 -8.75
N ALA A 125 -4.00 15.36 -7.59
CA ALA A 125 -2.79 15.97 -7.03
C ALA A 125 -1.57 15.74 -7.94
N ALA A 126 -1.41 14.52 -8.46
CA ALA A 126 -0.33 14.19 -9.39
C ALA A 126 -0.47 14.98 -10.69
N ALA A 127 -1.64 15.02 -11.33
CA ALA A 127 -1.88 15.80 -12.54
C ALA A 127 -1.58 17.29 -12.34
N PHE A 128 -1.98 17.86 -11.20
CA PHE A 128 -1.66 19.25 -10.87
C PHE A 128 -0.15 19.50 -10.82
N VAL A 129 0.62 18.61 -10.17
CA VAL A 129 2.08 18.73 -10.10
C VAL A 129 2.71 18.60 -11.48
N LEU A 130 2.25 17.64 -12.29
CA LEU A 130 2.77 17.39 -13.63
C LEU A 130 2.56 18.56 -14.57
N ARG A 131 1.36 19.14 -14.57
CA ARG A 131 1.06 20.36 -15.35
C ARG A 131 1.97 21.51 -14.92
N ALA A 132 2.19 21.67 -13.61
CA ALA A 132 3.10 22.70 -13.10
C ALA A 132 4.56 22.46 -13.55
N CYS A 133 4.96 21.21 -13.80
CA CYS A 133 6.27 20.83 -14.31
C CYS A 133 6.35 20.81 -15.83
N GLY A 134 5.26 21.08 -16.56
CA GLY A 134 5.21 21.10 -18.02
C GLY A 134 5.18 19.72 -18.69
N VAL A 135 4.86 18.66 -17.94
CA VAL A 135 4.71 17.31 -18.49
C VAL A 135 3.32 17.18 -19.11
N THR A 136 3.28 16.83 -20.39
CA THR A 136 2.05 16.75 -21.19
C THR A 136 1.62 15.32 -21.50
N ASP A 137 2.55 14.36 -21.43
CA ASP A 137 2.25 12.94 -21.63
C ASP A 137 2.64 12.13 -20.37
N PRO A 138 1.64 11.66 -19.59
CA PRO A 138 1.91 10.86 -18.42
C PRO A 138 2.65 9.53 -18.68
N ALA A 139 2.58 8.98 -19.90
CA ALA A 139 3.32 7.76 -20.22
C ALA A 139 4.84 7.97 -20.25
N GLU A 140 5.31 9.21 -20.58
CA GLU A 140 6.73 9.58 -20.49
C GLU A 140 7.25 9.55 -19.04
N LEU A 141 6.33 9.56 -18.07
CA LEU A 141 6.69 9.45 -16.65
C LEU A 141 7.09 8.04 -16.22
N ALA A 142 6.89 7.02 -17.05
CA ALA A 142 7.22 5.64 -16.69
C ALA A 142 8.66 5.53 -16.14
N GLU A 143 9.63 6.20 -16.79
CA GLU A 143 11.02 6.22 -16.34
C GLU A 143 11.19 6.88 -14.96
N VAL A 144 10.42 7.91 -14.64
CA VAL A 144 10.47 8.59 -13.34
C VAL A 144 9.73 7.77 -12.29
N VAL A 145 8.58 7.23 -12.65
CA VAL A 145 7.69 6.45 -11.76
C VAL A 145 8.35 5.16 -11.26
N ARG A 146 9.28 4.56 -12.00
CA ARG A 146 10.04 3.39 -11.52
C ARG A 146 10.82 3.67 -10.23
N TRP A 147 11.19 4.94 -9.96
CA TRP A 147 11.89 5.36 -8.75
C TRP A 147 10.96 5.67 -7.57
N TRP A 148 9.65 5.64 -7.78
CA TRP A 148 8.66 5.97 -6.76
C TRP A 148 8.77 5.12 -5.49
N PRO A 149 9.00 3.78 -5.57
CA PRO A 149 9.18 2.96 -4.37
C PRO A 149 10.34 3.43 -3.49
N LEU A 150 11.46 3.82 -4.09
CA LEU A 150 12.60 4.39 -3.37
C LEU A 150 12.23 5.71 -2.70
N ALA A 151 11.59 6.61 -3.43
CA ALA A 151 11.22 7.93 -2.93
C ALA A 151 10.27 7.82 -1.72
N VAL A 152 9.24 6.97 -1.80
CA VAL A 152 8.26 6.74 -0.73
C VAL A 152 8.93 6.16 0.52
N ASN A 153 9.80 5.16 0.37
CA ASN A 153 10.47 4.53 1.50
C ASN A 153 11.50 5.47 2.16
N LEU A 154 12.18 6.32 1.42
CA LEU A 154 13.05 7.36 1.99
C LEU A 154 12.24 8.44 2.72
N LEU A 155 11.13 8.91 2.13
CA LEU A 155 10.25 9.90 2.76
C LEU A 155 9.60 9.35 4.04
N ALA A 156 9.27 8.06 4.10
CA ALA A 156 8.71 7.41 5.28
C ALA A 156 9.64 7.45 6.50
N LEU A 157 10.96 7.53 6.30
CA LEU A 157 11.90 7.63 7.41
C LEU A 157 11.68 8.88 8.28
N VAL A 158 11.20 9.98 7.71
CA VAL A 158 10.98 11.25 8.43
C VAL A 158 9.87 11.12 9.47
N PRO A 159 8.62 10.76 9.12
CA PRO A 159 7.56 10.56 10.10
C PRO A 159 7.85 9.40 11.06
N LEU A 160 8.55 8.36 10.62
CA LEU A 160 8.98 7.25 11.51
C LEU A 160 9.99 7.71 12.56
N ALA A 161 10.98 8.50 12.18
CA ALA A 161 11.93 9.08 13.15
C ALA A 161 11.21 10.01 14.15
N LEU A 162 10.19 10.74 13.70
CA LEU A 162 9.36 11.55 14.57
C LEU A 162 8.49 10.69 15.51
N LEU A 163 7.88 9.63 14.98
CA LEU A 163 7.12 8.64 15.75
C LEU A 163 7.99 7.98 16.83
N ALA A 164 9.20 7.55 16.48
CA ALA A 164 10.16 6.97 17.43
C ALA A 164 10.52 7.92 18.58
N ARG A 165 10.48 9.25 18.35
CA ARG A 165 10.69 10.27 19.40
C ARG A 165 9.52 10.39 20.38
N SER A 166 8.33 9.90 20.04
CA SER A 166 7.18 9.87 20.96
C SER A 166 7.27 8.74 21.98
N VAL A 167 8.15 7.75 21.75
CA VAL A 167 8.36 6.60 22.63
C VAL A 167 9.39 6.96 23.70
N ARG A 168 9.05 6.71 24.97
CA ARG A 168 9.99 6.85 26.09
C ARG A 168 10.99 5.69 26.08
N ALA A 169 11.99 5.76 25.23
CA ALA A 169 12.98 4.71 25.03
C ALA A 169 14.38 5.28 24.83
N GLY A 170 15.39 4.46 25.04
CA GLY A 170 16.77 4.79 24.75
C GLY A 170 16.99 4.98 23.23
N TRP A 171 18.09 5.64 22.88
CA TRP A 171 18.43 5.91 21.48
C TRP A 171 18.55 4.63 20.64
N ARG A 172 19.03 3.51 21.25
CA ARG A 172 19.17 2.22 20.56
C ARG A 172 17.81 1.67 20.11
N ALA A 173 16.81 1.69 20.99
CA ALA A 173 15.47 1.25 20.65
C ALA A 173 14.86 2.09 19.53
N ARG A 174 15.03 3.43 19.57
CA ARG A 174 14.48 4.34 18.56
C ARG A 174 15.10 4.10 17.19
N TRP A 175 16.41 3.99 17.09
CA TRP A 175 17.09 3.69 15.83
C TRP A 175 16.81 2.28 15.32
N CYS A 176 16.83 1.29 16.22
CA CYS A 176 16.51 -0.10 15.90
C CYS A 176 15.06 -0.24 15.37
N GLY A 177 14.10 0.50 15.94
CA GLY A 177 12.72 0.48 15.48
C GLY A 177 12.54 1.02 14.07
N VAL A 178 13.21 2.13 13.72
CA VAL A 178 13.20 2.67 12.35
C VAL A 178 13.92 1.71 11.39
N TRP A 179 15.00 1.09 11.83
CA TRP A 179 15.73 0.11 11.04
C TRP A 179 14.92 -1.18 10.81
N PHE A 180 14.26 -1.71 11.83
CA PHE A 180 13.38 -2.87 11.69
C PHE A 180 12.20 -2.58 10.76
N PHE A 181 11.65 -1.36 10.79
CA PHE A 181 10.67 -0.95 9.80
C PHE A 181 11.24 -1.06 8.39
N ALA A 182 12.42 -0.51 8.11
CA ALA A 182 13.05 -0.57 6.80
C ALA A 182 13.30 -2.02 6.34
N LEU A 183 13.77 -2.90 7.25
CA LEU A 183 14.00 -4.31 6.95
C LEU A 183 12.72 -5.15 6.82
N SER A 184 11.57 -4.63 7.22
CA SER A 184 10.29 -5.35 7.20
C SER A 184 9.26 -4.71 6.26
N SER A 185 9.63 -3.64 5.53
CA SER A 185 8.78 -2.96 4.54
C SER A 185 8.79 -3.68 3.19
N TRP A 186 8.49 -4.98 3.20
CA TRP A 186 8.53 -5.85 2.03
C TRP A 186 7.25 -5.83 1.19
N VAL A 187 6.14 -5.33 1.73
CA VAL A 187 4.86 -5.29 1.03
C VAL A 187 4.97 -4.41 -0.20
N GLY A 188 4.70 -4.98 -1.38
CA GLY A 188 4.85 -4.33 -2.67
C GLY A 188 3.80 -3.25 -3.00
N GLN A 189 3.24 -2.57 -1.99
CA GLN A 189 2.21 -1.53 -2.15
C GLN A 189 2.81 -0.11 -2.21
N ASP A 190 4.13 -0.01 -2.41
CA ASP A 190 4.88 1.25 -2.48
C ASP A 190 5.13 1.75 -3.92
N TYR A 191 4.57 1.08 -4.94
CA TYR A 191 4.59 1.59 -6.31
C TYR A 191 3.74 2.86 -6.46
N PHE A 192 3.77 3.51 -7.62
CA PHE A 192 3.00 4.72 -7.91
C PHE A 192 1.49 4.44 -7.79
N SER A 193 0.95 4.71 -6.62
CA SER A 193 -0.41 4.33 -6.27
C SER A 193 -1.03 5.26 -5.22
N PRO A 194 -2.35 5.38 -5.19
CA PRO A 194 -3.10 6.05 -4.12
C PRO A 194 -2.71 5.53 -2.72
N GLN A 195 -2.47 4.23 -2.59
CA GLN A 195 -2.13 3.61 -1.32
C GLN A 195 -0.76 4.05 -0.81
N SER A 196 0.27 4.05 -1.64
CA SER A 196 1.63 4.46 -1.23
C SER A 196 1.66 5.93 -0.79
N PHE A 197 0.97 6.80 -1.51
CA PHE A 197 0.81 8.21 -1.17
C PHE A 197 0.09 8.38 0.18
N THR A 198 -1.08 7.75 0.34
CA THR A 198 -1.87 7.90 1.58
C THR A 198 -1.24 7.19 2.76
N TYR A 199 -0.39 6.20 2.54
CA TYR A 199 0.42 5.59 3.60
C TYR A 199 1.43 6.59 4.19
N LEU A 200 2.07 7.44 3.37
CA LEU A 200 2.89 8.55 3.89
C LEU A 200 2.07 9.54 4.72
N LEU A 201 0.84 9.86 4.28
CA LEU A 201 -0.06 10.73 5.04
C LEU A 201 -0.44 10.08 6.38
N TYR A 202 -0.71 8.77 6.41
CA TYR A 202 -0.97 8.01 7.63
C TYR A 202 0.22 8.05 8.59
N LEU A 203 1.44 7.81 8.11
CA LEU A 203 2.65 7.87 8.93
C LEU A 203 2.85 9.27 9.53
N ALA A 204 2.69 10.31 8.72
CA ALA A 204 2.81 11.70 9.17
C ALA A 204 1.73 12.05 10.19
N PHE A 205 0.48 11.66 9.95
CA PHE A 205 -0.64 11.84 10.85
C PHE A 205 -0.42 11.13 12.19
N ALA A 206 -0.05 9.84 12.17
CA ALA A 206 0.23 9.07 13.38
C ALA A 206 1.39 9.68 14.18
N ALA A 207 2.46 10.11 13.51
CA ALA A 207 3.59 10.76 14.13
C ALA A 207 3.21 12.09 14.80
N LEU A 208 2.41 12.93 14.13
CA LEU A 208 1.87 14.17 14.70
C LEU A 208 0.99 13.89 15.92
N LEU A 209 0.06 12.95 15.79
CA LEU A 209 -0.87 12.58 16.84
C LEU A 209 -0.13 12.10 18.10
N LEU A 210 0.78 11.15 17.95
CA LEU A 210 1.50 10.58 19.08
C LEU A 210 2.54 11.52 19.67
N ARG A 211 3.09 12.46 18.89
CA ARG A 211 4.12 13.38 19.38
C ARG A 211 3.54 14.58 20.14
N TRP A 212 2.38 15.13 19.73
CA TRP A 212 1.85 16.38 20.27
C TRP A 212 0.47 16.29 20.91
N PHE A 213 -0.30 15.26 20.60
CA PHE A 213 -1.69 15.12 21.06
C PHE A 213 -1.96 13.91 21.95
N LEU A 214 -0.89 13.21 22.39
CA LEU A 214 -1.06 12.23 23.45
C LEU A 214 -1.51 12.89 24.74
N ALA A 215 -2.53 12.31 25.39
CA ALA A 215 -2.95 12.74 26.71
C ALA A 215 -1.84 12.42 27.74
N PRO A 216 -1.52 13.36 28.64
CA PRO A 216 -0.57 13.12 29.72
C PRO A 216 -0.95 11.87 30.52
N SER A 217 0.02 11.09 30.90
CA SER A 217 -0.16 9.92 31.77
C SER A 217 0.66 10.09 33.03
N ALA A 218 0.01 10.01 34.17
CA ALA A 218 0.69 9.84 35.44
C ALA A 218 1.22 8.40 35.60
N PRO A 219 2.29 8.19 36.37
CA PRO A 219 2.68 6.86 36.82
C PRO A 219 1.50 6.20 37.55
N SER A 220 1.23 4.94 37.24
CA SER A 220 0.10 4.22 37.84
C SER A 220 0.53 2.78 38.16
N GLY A 221 0.27 2.34 39.39
CA GLY A 221 0.65 1.00 39.85
C GLY A 221 2.15 0.74 39.79
N GLY A 222 2.98 1.75 40.09
CA GLY A 222 4.44 1.62 40.05
C GLY A 222 5.09 1.60 38.64
N MET A 223 4.29 1.71 37.58
CA MET A 223 4.76 1.71 36.22
C MET A 223 4.86 3.12 35.63
N LEU A 224 5.94 3.35 34.88
CA LEU A 224 6.14 4.59 34.13
C LEU A 224 5.34 4.58 32.81
N PRO A 225 4.92 5.76 32.28
CA PRO A 225 4.33 5.85 30.95
C PRO A 225 5.33 5.39 29.87
N GLY A 226 4.87 4.59 28.90
CA GLY A 226 5.70 4.14 27.78
C GLY A 226 5.98 5.23 26.73
N ALA A 227 5.10 6.23 26.65
CA ALA A 227 5.26 7.38 25.77
C ALA A 227 5.97 8.54 26.46
N GLU A 228 6.68 9.35 25.69
CA GLU A 228 7.22 10.64 26.12
C GLU A 228 6.07 11.64 26.35
N ALA A 229 6.29 12.59 27.25
CA ALA A 229 5.40 13.72 27.37
C ALA A 229 5.38 14.53 26.06
N PRO A 230 4.21 15.03 25.63
CA PRO A 230 4.17 15.96 24.51
C PRO A 230 5.11 17.16 24.78
N PRO A 231 5.81 17.65 23.74
CA PRO A 231 6.62 18.87 23.90
C PRO A 231 5.74 20.06 24.27
N ASP A 232 6.29 20.97 25.04
CA ASP A 232 5.65 22.25 25.29
C ASP A 232 5.40 22.98 23.98
N ALA A 233 4.16 23.39 23.78
CA ALA A 233 3.72 24.09 22.59
C ALA A 233 2.66 25.13 22.96
N THR A 234 2.81 26.33 22.39
CA THR A 234 1.81 27.39 22.54
C THR A 234 0.47 26.94 21.94
N PRO A 235 -0.67 27.47 22.42
CA PRO A 235 -1.98 27.18 21.83
C PRO A 235 -2.03 27.40 20.32
N GLY A 236 -1.38 28.46 19.82
CA GLY A 236 -1.28 28.73 18.38
C GLY A 236 -0.55 27.63 17.63
N ARG A 237 0.61 27.17 18.14
CA ARG A 237 1.35 26.04 17.54
C ARG A 237 0.53 24.75 17.55
N ARG A 238 -0.18 24.46 18.64
CA ARG A 238 -1.07 23.28 18.71
C ARG A 238 -2.22 23.38 17.72
N ALA A 239 -2.78 24.58 17.52
CA ALA A 239 -3.80 24.81 16.50
C ALA A 239 -3.28 24.55 15.08
N VAL A 240 -2.08 25.05 14.74
CA VAL A 240 -1.44 24.77 13.44
C VAL A 240 -1.22 23.27 13.24
N LEU A 241 -0.69 22.57 14.26
CA LEU A 241 -0.46 21.11 14.20
C LEU A 241 -1.77 20.33 14.04
N LEU A 242 -2.86 20.75 14.69
CA LEU A 242 -4.18 20.19 14.45
C LEU A 242 -4.66 20.46 13.03
N GLY A 243 -4.49 21.69 12.53
CA GLY A 243 -4.80 22.04 11.14
C GLY A 243 -4.06 21.15 10.14
N VAL A 244 -2.76 20.91 10.37
CA VAL A 244 -1.96 19.99 9.53
C VAL A 244 -2.48 18.55 9.63
N ALA A 245 -2.79 18.05 10.83
CA ALA A 245 -3.35 16.70 10.99
C ALA A 245 -4.70 16.54 10.28
N LEU A 246 -5.57 17.53 10.36
CA LEU A 246 -6.85 17.54 9.64
C LEU A 246 -6.66 17.63 8.12
N ALA A 247 -5.70 18.42 7.64
CA ALA A 247 -5.36 18.51 6.22
C ALA A 247 -4.81 17.19 5.67
N LEU A 248 -3.93 16.50 6.42
CA LEU A 248 -3.44 15.17 6.05
C LEU A 248 -4.58 14.15 5.93
N PHE A 249 -5.52 14.19 6.89
CA PHE A 249 -6.69 13.31 6.82
C PHE A 249 -7.61 13.69 5.66
N ALA A 250 -7.92 14.98 5.49
CA ALA A 250 -8.76 15.47 4.40
C ALA A 250 -8.16 15.15 3.00
N ALA A 251 -6.83 15.14 2.87
CA ALA A 251 -6.15 14.72 1.64
C ALA A 251 -6.21 13.20 1.43
N ALA A 252 -6.20 12.41 2.52
CA ALA A 252 -6.29 10.95 2.42
C ALA A 252 -7.68 10.45 2.03
N VAL A 253 -8.75 11.16 2.42
CA VAL A 253 -10.15 10.77 2.18
C VAL A 253 -10.47 10.66 0.69
N PRO A 254 -10.25 11.68 -0.17
CA PRO A 254 -10.49 11.55 -1.61
C PRO A 254 -9.44 10.74 -2.34
N ALA A 255 -8.34 10.38 -1.69
CA ALA A 255 -7.22 9.72 -2.35
C ALA A 255 -7.23 8.19 -2.20
N HIS A 256 -7.82 7.64 -1.13
CA HIS A 256 -7.82 6.17 -0.92
C HIS A 256 -8.98 5.71 -0.04
N GLN A 257 -9.59 4.59 -0.44
CA GLN A 257 -10.77 4.05 0.22
C GLN A 257 -10.51 3.52 1.65
N LEU A 258 -9.37 2.87 1.94
CA LEU A 258 -9.11 2.18 3.20
C LEU A 258 -8.37 3.04 4.23
N THR A 259 -7.38 3.82 3.80
CA THR A 259 -6.48 4.58 4.70
C THR A 259 -7.22 5.48 5.70
N PRO A 260 -8.26 6.26 5.31
CA PRO A 260 -9.00 7.10 6.25
C PRO A 260 -9.66 6.30 7.38
N PHE A 261 -10.16 5.09 7.08
CA PHE A 261 -10.78 4.23 8.10
C PHE A 261 -9.76 3.64 9.08
N VAL A 262 -8.54 3.31 8.60
CA VAL A 262 -7.45 2.91 9.50
C VAL A 262 -7.04 4.08 10.41
N MET A 263 -6.90 5.29 9.86
CA MET A 263 -6.61 6.50 10.64
C MET A 263 -7.70 6.76 11.69
N LEU A 264 -8.97 6.66 11.29
CA LEU A 264 -10.13 6.80 12.18
C LEU A 264 -10.13 5.73 13.29
N GLY A 265 -9.90 4.47 12.96
CA GLY A 265 -9.82 3.36 13.91
C GLY A 265 -8.73 3.57 14.96
N VAL A 266 -7.52 3.95 14.53
CA VAL A 266 -6.40 4.27 15.44
C VAL A 266 -6.77 5.41 16.39
N VAL A 267 -7.31 6.53 15.87
CA VAL A 267 -7.71 7.67 16.70
C VAL A 267 -8.81 7.28 17.68
N THR A 268 -9.81 6.54 17.22
CA THR A 268 -10.95 6.10 18.05
C THR A 268 -10.47 5.27 19.23
N VAL A 269 -9.63 4.27 19.00
CA VAL A 269 -9.09 3.42 20.07
C VAL A 269 -8.19 4.22 21.02
N LEU A 270 -7.36 5.16 20.51
CA LEU A 270 -6.57 6.05 21.36
C LEU A 270 -7.46 6.93 22.24
N VAL A 271 -8.58 7.44 21.73
CA VAL A 271 -9.55 8.24 22.51
C VAL A 271 -10.25 7.38 23.57
N VAL A 272 -10.72 6.18 23.21
CA VAL A 272 -11.37 5.23 24.14
C VAL A 272 -10.43 4.83 25.27
N LEU A 273 -9.16 4.61 24.97
CA LEU A 273 -8.13 4.30 25.98
C LEU A 273 -7.68 5.54 26.78
N GLY A 274 -8.27 6.72 26.54
CA GLY A 274 -7.89 7.97 27.19
C GLY A 274 -6.47 8.43 26.83
N ARG A 275 -5.94 8.05 25.66
CA ARG A 275 -4.58 8.37 25.23
C ARG A 275 -4.50 9.52 24.22
N CYS A 276 -5.61 10.02 23.72
CA CYS A 276 -5.66 11.18 22.83
C CYS A 276 -6.33 12.36 23.53
N ALA A 277 -5.69 13.54 23.48
CA ALA A 277 -6.22 14.77 24.04
C ALA A 277 -7.40 15.32 23.21
N LEU A 278 -7.50 14.97 21.94
CA LEU A 278 -8.52 15.42 20.99
C LEU A 278 -9.73 14.48 21.03
N ARG A 279 -10.57 14.60 22.06
CA ARG A 279 -11.67 13.65 22.31
C ARG A 279 -12.79 13.68 21.27
N GLY A 280 -12.97 14.78 20.54
CA GLY A 280 -13.97 14.91 19.47
C GLY A 280 -13.45 14.52 18.09
N LEU A 281 -12.16 14.26 17.97
CA LEU A 281 -11.52 13.96 16.68
C LEU A 281 -12.15 12.73 15.98
N PRO A 282 -12.45 11.60 16.64
CA PRO A 282 -13.07 10.45 15.97
C PRO A 282 -14.39 10.81 15.27
N LEU A 283 -15.24 11.59 15.90
CA LEU A 283 -16.52 12.00 15.30
C LEU A 283 -16.29 12.89 14.09
N LEU A 284 -15.38 13.87 14.18
CA LEU A 284 -15.04 14.76 13.08
C LEU A 284 -14.51 13.96 11.88
N LEU A 285 -13.53 13.07 12.11
CA LEU A 285 -12.94 12.25 11.04
C LEU A 285 -13.97 11.27 10.48
N GLY A 286 -14.82 10.69 11.33
CA GLY A 286 -15.90 9.79 10.91
C GLY A 286 -16.89 10.46 9.97
N VAL A 287 -17.35 11.68 10.31
CA VAL A 287 -18.27 12.43 9.44
C VAL A 287 -17.65 12.75 8.08
N VAL A 288 -16.35 13.11 8.05
CA VAL A 288 -15.66 13.39 6.78
C VAL A 288 -15.51 12.12 5.94
N ALA A 289 -15.05 11.00 6.53
CA ALA A 289 -14.82 9.75 5.78
C ALA A 289 -16.14 9.13 5.29
N VAL A 290 -17.14 9.02 6.17
CA VAL A 290 -18.45 8.45 5.83
C VAL A 290 -19.20 9.39 4.87
N GLY A 291 -19.09 10.69 5.05
CA GLY A 291 -19.67 11.67 4.12
C GLY A 291 -19.12 11.53 2.72
N TRP A 292 -17.81 11.32 2.56
CA TRP A 292 -17.21 11.03 1.25
C TRP A 292 -17.82 9.79 0.61
N VAL A 293 -17.79 8.66 1.33
CA VAL A 293 -18.33 7.39 0.82
C VAL A 293 -19.79 7.54 0.38
N CYS A 294 -20.62 8.17 1.22
CA CYS A 294 -22.06 8.22 0.98
C CYS A 294 -22.51 9.22 -0.07
N PHE A 295 -21.76 10.31 -0.27
CA PHE A 295 -22.17 11.39 -1.17
C PHE A 295 -21.29 11.54 -2.42
N LEU A 296 -20.03 11.07 -2.40
CA LEU A 296 -19.06 11.31 -3.45
C LEU A 296 -18.47 10.02 -4.06
N ALA A 297 -18.53 8.89 -3.35
CA ALA A 297 -18.07 7.59 -3.84
C ALA A 297 -19.25 6.64 -4.15
N GLU A 298 -20.39 7.19 -4.49
CA GLU A 298 -21.62 6.44 -4.77
C GLU A 298 -21.49 5.40 -5.88
N PRO A 299 -20.84 5.65 -7.04
CA PRO A 299 -20.68 4.64 -8.08
C PRO A 299 -19.91 3.39 -7.63
N TYR A 300 -19.12 3.52 -6.55
CA TYR A 300 -18.36 2.40 -6.01
C TYR A 300 -19.25 1.38 -5.27
N TRP A 301 -20.25 1.84 -4.52
CA TRP A 301 -21.07 0.94 -3.68
C TRP A 301 -22.46 0.67 -4.26
N SER A 302 -22.97 1.54 -5.14
CA SER A 302 -24.25 1.33 -5.76
C SER A 302 -24.19 0.15 -6.76
N GLY A 303 -25.01 -0.88 -6.53
CA GLY A 303 -25.00 -2.11 -7.33
C GLY A 303 -23.93 -3.16 -6.91
N HIS A 304 -23.07 -2.86 -5.94
CA HIS A 304 -22.04 -3.80 -5.44
C HIS A 304 -22.14 -4.01 -3.93
N PHE A 305 -23.34 -3.82 -3.36
CA PHE A 305 -23.52 -3.78 -1.92
C PHE A 305 -23.13 -5.09 -1.24
N ASP A 306 -23.49 -6.23 -1.82
CA ASP A 306 -23.17 -7.54 -1.29
C ASP A 306 -21.67 -7.85 -1.34
N GLU A 307 -20.99 -7.44 -2.40
CA GLU A 307 -19.54 -7.60 -2.54
C GLU A 307 -18.76 -6.78 -1.49
N LEU A 308 -19.26 -5.58 -1.19
CA LEU A 308 -18.59 -4.66 -0.27
C LEU A 308 -18.89 -4.95 1.20
N PHE A 309 -20.11 -5.35 1.51
CA PHE A 309 -20.60 -5.49 2.88
C PHE A 309 -20.87 -6.93 3.29
N GLY A 310 -21.01 -7.86 2.34
CA GLY A 310 -21.25 -9.30 2.60
C GLY A 310 -20.15 -9.98 3.42
N GLY A 311 -18.92 -9.45 3.39
CA GLY A 311 -17.79 -9.93 4.19
C GLY A 311 -17.80 -9.49 5.65
N ILE A 312 -18.70 -8.57 6.06
CA ILE A 312 -18.74 -8.05 7.43
C ILE A 312 -19.10 -9.15 8.42
N GLY A 313 -18.25 -9.32 9.43
CA GLY A 313 -18.39 -10.36 10.46
C GLY A 313 -17.80 -11.72 10.06
N GLY A 314 -17.46 -11.94 8.80
CA GLY A 314 -16.84 -13.16 8.28
C GLY A 314 -15.33 -13.30 8.57
N LEU A 315 -14.88 -13.00 9.80
CA LEU A 315 -13.46 -12.91 10.14
C LEU A 315 -12.66 -14.15 9.72
N GLY A 316 -13.19 -15.35 9.95
CA GLY A 316 -12.53 -16.60 9.56
C GLY A 316 -12.37 -16.73 8.05
N ALA A 317 -13.44 -16.49 7.28
CA ALA A 317 -13.43 -16.54 5.82
C ALA A 317 -12.49 -15.47 5.23
N ASN A 318 -12.53 -14.26 5.75
CA ASN A 318 -11.67 -13.15 5.29
C ASN A 318 -10.17 -13.40 5.56
N VAL A 319 -9.84 -14.05 6.68
CA VAL A 319 -8.46 -14.49 6.96
C VAL A 319 -8.05 -15.63 6.04
N THR A 320 -8.91 -16.63 5.86
CA THR A 320 -8.62 -17.79 4.99
C THR A 320 -8.38 -17.36 3.55
N SER A 321 -9.25 -16.55 2.97
CA SER A 321 -9.08 -16.05 1.60
C SER A 321 -7.84 -15.15 1.44
N SER A 322 -7.47 -14.38 2.48
CA SER A 322 -6.32 -13.47 2.44
C SER A 322 -4.97 -14.15 2.72
N VAL A 323 -4.95 -15.35 3.30
CA VAL A 323 -3.71 -16.04 3.69
C VAL A 323 -3.64 -17.43 3.05
N SER A 324 -4.53 -18.36 3.43
CA SER A 324 -4.45 -19.76 2.98
C SER A 324 -4.80 -19.93 1.51
N GLY A 325 -5.87 -19.28 1.05
CA GLY A 325 -6.33 -19.37 -0.33
C GLY A 325 -5.32 -18.83 -1.35
N ARG A 326 -4.41 -17.95 -0.93
CA ARG A 326 -3.32 -17.45 -1.79
C ARG A 326 -2.10 -18.36 -1.86
N ILE A 327 -2.00 -19.37 -1.01
CA ILE A 327 -0.86 -20.30 -0.98
C ILE A 327 -1.19 -21.59 -1.74
N GLU A 328 -2.47 -21.84 -2.01
CA GLU A 328 -2.94 -23.03 -2.71
C GLU A 328 -2.62 -22.92 -4.21
N GLY A 329 -2.00 -23.95 -4.76
CA GLY A 329 -1.58 -23.98 -6.18
C GLY A 329 -0.13 -23.54 -6.41
N GLY A 330 0.24 -23.36 -7.67
CA GLY A 330 1.52 -22.84 -8.09
C GLY A 330 2.72 -23.79 -7.98
N SER A 331 3.89 -23.28 -8.32
CA SER A 331 5.17 -24.01 -8.24
C SER A 331 5.66 -24.07 -6.78
N ALA A 332 6.37 -25.16 -6.41
CA ALA A 332 6.89 -25.34 -5.06
C ALA A 332 7.87 -24.21 -4.65
N THR A 333 8.64 -23.66 -5.58
CA THR A 333 9.55 -22.55 -5.33
C THR A 333 8.78 -21.25 -5.08
N HIS A 334 7.66 -21.02 -5.78
CA HIS A 334 6.82 -19.86 -5.54
C HIS A 334 6.06 -19.98 -4.20
N GLN A 335 5.57 -21.16 -3.86
CA GLN A 335 4.97 -21.41 -2.54
C GLN A 335 5.93 -21.05 -1.39
N LEU A 336 7.25 -21.30 -1.55
CA LEU A 336 8.25 -20.88 -0.56
C LEU A 336 8.26 -19.35 -0.37
N VAL A 337 8.08 -18.58 -1.44
CA VAL A 337 7.97 -17.11 -1.36
C VAL A 337 6.75 -16.71 -0.53
N LEU A 338 5.59 -17.33 -0.80
CA LEU A 338 4.35 -17.04 -0.09
C LEU A 338 4.45 -17.41 1.41
N TYR A 339 4.99 -18.60 1.73
CA TYR A 339 5.27 -18.99 3.12
C TYR A 339 6.26 -18.04 3.80
N SER A 340 7.28 -17.55 3.08
CA SER A 340 8.24 -16.58 3.63
C SER A 340 7.58 -15.25 3.97
N ARG A 341 6.61 -14.78 3.20
CA ARG A 341 5.80 -13.59 3.49
C ARG A 341 5.01 -13.74 4.79
N VAL A 342 4.32 -14.87 4.95
CA VAL A 342 3.55 -15.16 6.17
C VAL A 342 4.47 -15.31 7.38
N ALA A 343 5.59 -16.05 7.24
CA ALA A 343 6.55 -16.26 8.30
C ALA A 343 7.20 -14.94 8.75
N LEU A 344 7.57 -14.06 7.79
CA LEU A 344 8.18 -12.77 8.08
C LEU A 344 7.18 -11.84 8.80
N ALA A 345 5.95 -11.76 8.32
CA ALA A 345 4.89 -10.99 8.99
C ALA A 345 4.63 -11.52 10.40
N GLY A 346 4.51 -12.83 10.56
CA GLY A 346 4.35 -13.50 11.86
C GLY A 346 5.53 -13.24 12.82
N LEU A 347 6.76 -13.28 12.32
CA LEU A 347 7.96 -12.98 13.11
C LEU A 347 7.95 -11.53 13.63
N VAL A 348 7.65 -10.56 12.75
CA VAL A 348 7.58 -9.14 13.15
C VAL A 348 6.51 -8.93 14.23
N MET A 349 5.32 -9.54 14.05
CA MET A 349 4.24 -9.45 15.04
C MET A 349 4.57 -10.17 16.34
N ALA A 350 5.24 -11.32 16.30
CA ALA A 350 5.73 -12.03 17.49
C ALA A 350 6.78 -11.20 18.24
N LEU A 351 7.74 -10.60 17.54
CA LEU A 351 8.70 -9.67 18.13
C LEU A 351 8.01 -8.44 18.75
N ALA A 352 6.95 -7.93 18.11
CA ALA A 352 6.16 -6.82 18.67
C ALA A 352 5.45 -7.21 19.97
N CYS A 353 4.80 -8.38 20.01
CA CYS A 353 4.18 -8.92 21.22
C CYS A 353 5.21 -9.14 22.33
N TRP A 354 6.36 -9.73 21.99
CA TRP A 354 7.45 -9.94 22.94
C TRP A 354 8.02 -8.62 23.44
N GLY A 355 8.20 -7.62 22.57
CA GLY A 355 8.63 -6.29 22.95
C GLY A 355 7.66 -5.59 23.87
N TRP A 356 6.35 -5.70 23.61
CA TRP A 356 5.32 -5.17 24.50
C TRP A 356 5.35 -5.82 25.88
N TRP A 357 5.51 -7.15 25.95
CA TRP A 357 5.65 -7.89 27.19
C TRP A 357 6.93 -7.49 27.97
N ARG A 358 8.11 -7.51 27.31
CA ARG A 358 9.39 -7.11 27.93
C ARG A 358 9.38 -5.66 28.40
N ARG A 359 8.67 -4.80 27.69
CA ARG A 359 8.48 -3.39 28.08
C ARG A 359 7.71 -3.30 29.39
N ARG A 360 6.69 -4.14 29.57
CA ARG A 360 5.91 -4.22 30.81
C ARG A 360 6.76 -4.74 31.97
N GLU A 361 7.57 -5.76 31.77
CA GLU A 361 8.52 -6.27 32.78
C GLU A 361 9.57 -5.21 33.18
N ALA A 362 9.99 -4.38 32.24
CA ALA A 362 10.89 -3.25 32.51
C ALA A 362 10.24 -2.09 33.30
N GLY A 363 8.97 -2.22 33.69
CA GLY A 363 8.25 -1.22 34.46
C GLY A 363 7.62 -0.09 33.64
N TYR A 364 7.40 -0.30 32.33
CA TYR A 364 6.76 0.69 31.47
C TYR A 364 5.39 0.23 30.99
N ARG A 365 4.39 1.13 31.03
CA ARG A 365 3.04 0.88 30.56
C ARG A 365 2.88 1.43 29.16
N GLU A 366 3.17 0.58 28.14
CA GLU A 366 3.00 0.94 26.74
C GLU A 366 1.53 0.75 26.32
N ARG A 367 0.90 1.81 25.76
CA ARG A 367 -0.50 1.79 25.34
C ARG A 367 -0.72 2.34 23.92
N ALA A 368 0.16 3.21 23.42
CA ALA A 368 -0.02 3.87 22.15
C ALA A 368 0.51 3.03 20.97
N LEU A 369 1.70 2.42 21.11
CA LEU A 369 2.26 1.57 20.07
C LEU A 369 1.44 0.31 19.80
N PRO A 370 0.87 -0.40 20.83
CA PRO A 370 -0.04 -1.50 20.57
C PRO A 370 -1.29 -1.11 19.75
N VAL A 371 -1.78 0.12 19.89
CA VAL A 371 -2.89 0.60 19.05
C VAL A 371 -2.47 0.65 17.59
N LEU A 372 -1.30 1.23 17.29
CA LEU A 372 -0.78 1.25 15.91
C LEU A 372 -0.51 -0.15 15.36
N ALA A 373 -0.02 -1.07 16.20
CA ALA A 373 0.35 -2.43 15.77
C ALA A 373 -0.86 -3.35 15.56
N PHE A 374 -1.92 -3.22 16.36
CA PHE A 374 -2.98 -4.23 16.40
C PHE A 374 -4.35 -3.75 15.91
N VAL A 375 -4.64 -2.44 15.93
CA VAL A 375 -5.92 -1.92 15.44
C VAL A 375 -6.14 -2.22 13.94
N PRO A 376 -5.12 -2.17 13.05
CA PRO A 376 -5.32 -2.51 11.66
C PRO A 376 -5.88 -3.92 11.43
N ALA A 377 -5.64 -4.87 12.36
CA ALA A 377 -6.18 -6.23 12.27
C ALA A 377 -7.72 -6.27 12.32
N ALA A 378 -8.38 -5.22 12.82
CA ALA A 378 -9.83 -5.09 12.72
C ALA A 378 -10.33 -5.08 11.26
N GLY A 379 -9.47 -4.78 10.28
CA GLY A 379 -9.77 -4.87 8.86
C GLY A 379 -10.28 -6.24 8.43
N PHE A 380 -9.77 -7.32 9.03
CA PHE A 380 -10.26 -8.68 8.76
C PHE A 380 -11.74 -8.90 9.13
N ALA A 381 -12.28 -8.10 10.07
CA ALA A 381 -13.70 -8.18 10.42
C ALA A 381 -14.61 -7.45 9.42
N LEU A 382 -14.05 -6.67 8.50
CA LEU A 382 -14.80 -5.87 7.54
C LEU A 382 -14.94 -6.59 6.20
N GLN A 383 -13.83 -7.02 5.59
CA GLN A 383 -13.84 -7.67 4.28
C GLN A 383 -12.49 -8.34 3.95
N ALA A 384 -12.49 -9.23 2.94
CA ALA A 384 -11.28 -9.86 2.43
C ALA A 384 -10.45 -8.96 1.51
N TYR A 385 -11.05 -7.93 0.92
CA TYR A 385 -10.42 -6.97 0.00
C TYR A 385 -9.74 -7.66 -1.20
N GLY A 386 -10.48 -8.53 -1.89
CA GLY A 386 -9.92 -9.33 -2.99
C GLY A 386 -8.75 -10.24 -2.56
N GLY A 387 -8.77 -10.74 -1.32
CA GLY A 387 -7.70 -11.56 -0.76
C GLY A 387 -6.43 -10.78 -0.35
N GLU A 388 -6.42 -9.43 -0.37
CA GLU A 388 -5.24 -8.62 -0.04
C GLU A 388 -5.28 -8.02 1.37
N MET A 389 -6.31 -8.28 2.17
CA MET A 389 -6.47 -7.67 3.49
C MET A 389 -5.27 -7.97 4.41
N ALA A 390 -4.70 -9.18 4.36
CA ALA A 390 -3.54 -9.52 5.19
C ALA A 390 -2.33 -8.63 4.92
N LEU A 391 -2.04 -8.33 3.64
CA LEU A 391 -0.95 -7.44 3.24
C LEU A 391 -1.18 -6.01 3.75
N ARG A 392 -2.42 -5.53 3.66
CA ARG A 392 -2.80 -4.18 4.12
C ARG A 392 -2.78 -4.06 5.63
N VAL A 393 -3.28 -5.06 6.34
CA VAL A 393 -3.20 -5.14 7.82
C VAL A 393 -1.75 -5.07 8.27
N PHE A 394 -0.87 -5.88 7.67
CA PHE A 394 0.55 -5.86 8.01
C PHE A 394 1.20 -4.50 7.69
N LEU A 395 0.93 -3.93 6.52
CA LEU A 395 1.46 -2.62 6.11
C LEU A 395 1.12 -1.52 7.14
N PHE A 396 -0.16 -1.40 7.52
CA PHE A 396 -0.59 -0.38 8.48
C PHE A 396 -0.17 -0.68 9.92
N ALA A 397 0.02 -1.94 10.29
CA ALA A 397 0.53 -2.35 11.60
C ALA A 397 2.03 -2.12 11.77
N LEU A 398 2.79 -2.15 10.67
CA LEU A 398 4.25 -2.17 10.66
C LEU A 398 4.92 -1.02 11.46
N PRO A 399 4.47 0.24 11.42
CA PRO A 399 5.12 1.31 12.19
C PRO A 399 5.08 1.07 13.70
N GLY A 400 3.95 0.59 14.21
CA GLY A 400 3.78 0.23 15.62
C GLY A 400 4.54 -1.05 15.98
N ALA A 401 4.43 -2.07 15.12
CA ALA A 401 5.06 -3.37 15.32
C ALA A 401 6.59 -3.29 15.31
N ALA A 402 7.20 -2.55 14.38
CA ALA A 402 8.65 -2.38 14.31
C ALA A 402 9.23 -1.68 15.53
N LEU A 403 8.56 -0.63 16.04
CA LEU A 403 8.97 0.05 17.26
C LEU A 403 8.80 -0.87 18.50
N LEU A 404 7.72 -1.63 18.58
CA LEU A 404 7.55 -2.62 19.65
C LEU A 404 8.61 -3.74 19.56
N ALA A 405 8.90 -4.24 18.35
CA ALA A 405 9.93 -5.25 18.12
C ALA A 405 11.31 -4.78 18.60
N ALA A 406 11.67 -3.51 18.38
CA ALA A 406 12.91 -2.95 18.91
C ALA A 406 12.95 -2.93 20.45
N LEU A 407 11.80 -2.74 21.10
CA LEU A 407 11.67 -2.80 22.56
C LEU A 407 11.81 -4.21 23.11
N ALA A 408 11.76 -5.27 22.28
CA ALA A 408 12.13 -6.63 22.70
C ALA A 408 13.61 -6.72 23.07
N PHE A 409 14.47 -5.98 22.39
CA PHE A 409 15.92 -5.96 22.60
C PHE A 409 16.34 -4.86 23.57
N PHE A 410 15.72 -3.67 23.49
CA PHE A 410 16.07 -2.47 24.25
C PHE A 410 14.83 -1.92 25.00
N PRO A 411 14.31 -2.63 26.04
CA PRO A 411 13.05 -2.25 26.67
C PRO A 411 13.14 -1.03 27.60
N ARG A 412 14.34 -0.59 27.99
CA ARG A 412 14.55 0.48 28.97
C ARG A 412 14.79 1.84 28.31
N ALA A 413 14.50 2.92 29.05
CA ALA A 413 14.74 4.28 28.56
C ALA A 413 16.19 4.74 28.70
N GLY A 414 17.03 4.07 29.48
CA GLY A 414 18.41 4.47 29.73
C GLY A 414 18.54 5.76 30.57
N THR A 415 17.54 6.05 31.40
CA THR A 415 17.49 7.29 32.20
C THR A 415 18.31 7.21 33.49
N SER A 416 18.48 5.99 34.05
CA SER A 416 19.29 5.77 35.24
C SER A 416 20.69 5.24 34.91
N GLU A 417 21.65 5.45 35.82
CA GLU A 417 23.01 4.90 35.67
C GLU A 417 23.01 3.36 35.66
N ARG A 418 22.14 2.73 36.46
CA ARG A 418 21.96 1.28 36.50
C ARG A 418 21.43 0.74 35.16
N GLU A 419 20.45 1.42 34.53
CA GLU A 419 19.95 1.03 33.21
C GLU A 419 21.03 1.15 32.13
N ARG A 420 21.84 2.23 32.18
CA ARG A 420 22.95 2.45 31.25
C ARG A 420 24.08 1.43 31.44
N ALA A 421 24.33 0.99 32.67
CA ALA A 421 25.32 -0.07 32.97
C ALA A 421 24.87 -1.41 32.38
N TRP A 422 23.60 -1.80 32.55
CA TRP A 422 23.03 -3.02 31.94
C TRP A 422 23.13 -3.00 30.42
N ASP A 423 22.84 -1.88 29.76
CA ASP A 423 22.95 -1.73 28.32
C ASP A 423 24.38 -1.92 27.77
N ARG A 424 25.42 -1.69 28.60
CA ARG A 424 26.83 -1.85 28.17
C ARG A 424 27.28 -3.32 28.15
N VAL A 425 26.69 -4.17 28.98
CA VAL A 425 27.06 -5.59 29.12
C VAL A 425 26.07 -6.50 28.38
N SER A 426 25.04 -5.92 27.81
CA SER A 426 23.94 -6.63 27.16
C SER A 426 24.34 -7.22 25.81
N LEU A 427 23.95 -8.47 25.55
CA LEU A 427 24.01 -9.10 24.23
C LEU A 427 22.88 -8.62 23.26
N ALA A 428 22.09 -7.62 23.66
CA ALA A 428 20.99 -7.11 22.85
C ALA A 428 21.41 -6.64 21.45
N PRO A 429 22.58 -5.98 21.24
CA PRO A 429 23.03 -5.65 19.88
C PRO A 429 23.30 -6.89 19.01
N LEU A 430 23.80 -7.98 19.59
CA LEU A 430 24.01 -9.25 18.88
C LEU A 430 22.67 -9.90 18.52
N ALA A 431 21.72 -9.91 19.46
CA ALA A 431 20.38 -10.42 19.20
C ALA A 431 19.66 -9.57 18.12
N ALA A 432 19.83 -8.25 18.16
CA ALA A 432 19.30 -7.36 17.11
C ALA A 432 19.98 -7.60 15.74
N LEU A 433 21.29 -7.93 15.72
CA LEU A 433 21.99 -8.34 14.51
C LEU A 433 21.37 -9.62 13.92
N LEU A 434 21.17 -10.65 14.73
CA LEU A 434 20.58 -11.91 14.26
C LEU A 434 19.15 -11.68 13.72
N ALA A 435 18.34 -10.92 14.46
CA ALA A 435 17.03 -10.52 13.97
C ALA A 435 17.11 -9.74 12.64
N GLY A 436 18.02 -8.78 12.54
CA GLY A 436 18.23 -8.00 11.31
C GLY A 436 18.65 -8.86 10.11
N LEU A 437 19.51 -9.87 10.31
CA LEU A 437 19.90 -10.82 9.25
C LEU A 437 18.71 -11.66 8.78
N VAL A 438 17.88 -12.14 9.71
CA VAL A 438 16.64 -12.87 9.34
C VAL A 438 15.65 -11.96 8.62
N LEU A 439 15.48 -10.72 9.10
CA LEU A 439 14.55 -9.76 8.48
C LEU A 439 15.01 -9.37 7.08
N VAL A 440 16.30 -9.11 6.84
CA VAL A 440 16.79 -8.77 5.50
C VAL A 440 16.70 -9.96 4.56
N GLY A 441 17.07 -11.17 4.99
CA GLY A 441 16.92 -12.37 4.18
C GLY A 441 15.45 -12.63 3.81
N GLY A 442 14.55 -12.50 4.80
CA GLY A 442 13.11 -12.60 4.58
C GLY A 442 12.58 -11.49 3.66
N PHE A 443 13.06 -10.25 3.81
CA PHE A 443 12.71 -9.14 2.92
C PHE A 443 13.04 -9.45 1.45
N LEU A 444 14.27 -9.91 1.18
CA LEU A 444 14.70 -10.22 -0.18
C LEU A 444 13.77 -11.22 -0.85
N VAL A 445 13.45 -12.32 -0.18
CA VAL A 445 12.55 -13.36 -0.70
C VAL A 445 11.12 -12.85 -0.79
N ALA A 446 10.59 -12.23 0.27
CA ALA A 446 9.20 -11.79 0.32
C ALA A 446 8.87 -10.69 -0.70
N ARG A 447 9.82 -9.77 -0.94
CA ARG A 447 9.61 -8.64 -1.83
C ARG A 447 9.90 -8.97 -3.29
N TRP A 448 11.00 -9.65 -3.58
CA TRP A 448 11.46 -9.87 -4.95
C TRP A 448 11.15 -11.26 -5.49
N GLY A 449 10.49 -12.10 -4.69
CA GLY A 449 10.15 -13.47 -5.10
C GLY A 449 9.14 -13.56 -6.25
N ASN A 450 8.33 -12.53 -6.46
CA ASN A 450 7.35 -12.47 -7.54
C ASN A 450 7.87 -11.74 -8.80
N GLU A 451 9.12 -11.27 -8.79
CA GLU A 451 9.62 -10.37 -9.85
C GLU A 451 9.48 -10.94 -11.25
N ALA A 452 9.55 -12.27 -11.40
CA ALA A 452 9.37 -12.93 -12.69
C ALA A 452 8.10 -12.52 -13.44
N PHE A 453 7.01 -12.22 -12.70
CA PHE A 453 5.72 -11.78 -13.28
C PHE A 453 5.26 -10.39 -12.81
N GLU A 454 5.91 -9.80 -11.79
CA GLU A 454 5.67 -8.41 -11.40
C GLU A 454 6.46 -7.41 -12.26
N ARG A 455 7.54 -7.86 -12.91
CA ARG A 455 8.31 -7.09 -13.88
C ARG A 455 7.51 -6.87 -15.16
N VAL A 456 7.46 -5.61 -15.60
CA VAL A 456 6.93 -5.23 -16.92
C VAL A 456 8.08 -5.14 -17.91
N ARG A 457 7.94 -5.76 -19.08
CA ARG A 457 8.98 -5.84 -20.09
C ARG A 457 8.76 -4.83 -21.21
N PRO A 458 9.84 -4.30 -21.83
CA PRO A 458 9.73 -3.34 -22.92
C PRO A 458 8.87 -3.82 -24.10
N GLY A 459 8.98 -5.11 -24.45
CA GLY A 459 8.18 -5.69 -25.53
C GLY A 459 6.69 -5.80 -25.21
N GLU A 460 6.32 -5.97 -23.93
CA GLU A 460 4.91 -5.93 -23.50
C GLU A 460 4.34 -4.50 -23.62
N VAL A 461 5.14 -3.49 -23.25
CA VAL A 461 4.77 -2.09 -23.44
C VAL A 461 4.57 -1.77 -24.90
N ALA A 462 5.52 -2.16 -25.76
CA ALA A 462 5.42 -1.95 -27.21
C ALA A 462 4.22 -2.64 -27.83
N ALA A 463 3.85 -3.84 -27.36
CA ALA A 463 2.64 -4.54 -27.81
C ALA A 463 1.37 -3.80 -27.40
N MET A 464 1.31 -3.26 -26.20
CA MET A 464 0.17 -2.45 -25.74
C MET A 464 0.10 -1.11 -26.47
N GLU A 465 1.22 -0.46 -26.74
CA GLU A 465 1.25 0.77 -27.55
C GLU A 465 0.71 0.53 -28.97
N TRP A 466 1.04 -0.61 -29.56
CA TRP A 466 0.46 -0.98 -30.84
C TRP A 466 -1.08 -1.12 -30.75
N VAL A 467 -1.61 -1.76 -29.70
CA VAL A 467 -3.05 -1.87 -29.47
C VAL A 467 -3.69 -0.50 -29.34
N TYR A 468 -3.08 0.42 -28.56
CA TYR A 468 -3.61 1.77 -28.40
C TYR A 468 -3.59 2.59 -29.70
N ALA A 469 -2.58 2.42 -30.53
CA ALA A 469 -2.48 3.07 -31.84
C ALA A 469 -3.57 2.59 -32.81
N HIS A 470 -4.09 1.38 -32.65
CA HIS A 470 -5.13 0.75 -33.45
C HIS A 470 -6.47 0.69 -32.71
N ALA A 471 -6.59 1.38 -31.58
CA ALA A 471 -7.82 1.49 -30.79
C ALA A 471 -8.86 2.37 -31.52
N ASP A 472 -9.60 1.78 -32.42
CA ASP A 472 -10.74 2.41 -33.07
C ASP A 472 -12.00 2.13 -32.23
N PRO A 473 -12.91 3.08 -32.00
CA PRO A 473 -13.48 3.46 -30.69
C PRO A 473 -13.83 2.35 -29.72
N THR A 474 -13.62 1.08 -30.08
CA THR A 474 -13.74 -0.04 -29.13
C THR A 474 -12.96 -1.26 -29.53
N VAL A 475 -11.69 -1.22 -29.24
CA VAL A 475 -10.87 -2.42 -29.21
C VAL A 475 -11.30 -3.29 -28.03
N ARG A 476 -11.49 -4.58 -28.31
CA ARG A 476 -11.60 -5.61 -27.28
C ARG A 476 -10.29 -6.36 -27.18
N LEU A 477 -9.65 -6.24 -26.02
CA LEU A 477 -8.38 -6.92 -25.75
C LEU A 477 -8.64 -8.09 -24.82
N LEU A 478 -8.56 -9.29 -25.38
CA LEU A 478 -8.63 -10.52 -24.64
C LEU A 478 -7.27 -10.78 -23.99
N TRP A 479 -7.29 -11.05 -22.70
CA TRP A 479 -6.10 -11.43 -21.93
C TRP A 479 -6.36 -12.73 -21.16
N LEU A 480 -5.31 -13.53 -21.01
CA LEU A 480 -5.43 -14.87 -20.46
C LEU A 480 -5.46 -14.86 -18.94
N SER A 481 -6.45 -15.51 -18.36
CA SER A 481 -6.62 -15.69 -16.91
C SER A 481 -6.83 -17.16 -16.58
N GLU A 482 -6.42 -17.58 -15.39
CA GLU A 482 -6.80 -18.88 -14.85
C GLU A 482 -8.28 -18.95 -14.55
N ASP A 483 -8.84 -17.88 -13.98
CA ASP A 483 -10.25 -17.72 -13.67
C ASP A 483 -10.73 -16.33 -14.12
N PRO A 484 -11.48 -16.27 -15.23
CA PRO A 484 -12.04 -15.02 -15.73
C PRO A 484 -13.05 -14.36 -14.78
N GLU A 485 -13.67 -15.11 -13.87
CA GLU A 485 -14.69 -14.62 -12.93
C GLU A 485 -14.03 -13.96 -11.71
N GLU A 486 -12.86 -14.42 -11.29
CA GLU A 486 -12.11 -13.87 -10.16
C GLU A 486 -11.24 -12.64 -10.51
N SER A 487 -11.50 -11.92 -11.56
CA SER A 487 -10.85 -10.67 -12.01
C SER A 487 -9.46 -10.40 -11.41
N VAL A 488 -8.51 -11.32 -11.68
CA VAL A 488 -7.12 -11.16 -11.26
C VAL A 488 -6.48 -10.02 -12.07
N THR A 489 -5.75 -9.13 -11.42
CA THR A 489 -5.02 -8.06 -12.11
C THR A 489 -4.03 -8.68 -13.10
N PRO A 490 -4.16 -8.43 -14.41
CA PRO A 490 -3.27 -9.03 -15.40
C PRO A 490 -1.85 -8.53 -15.22
N ALA A 491 -0.88 -9.40 -15.43
CA ALA A 491 0.53 -9.05 -15.49
C ALA A 491 0.87 -8.43 -16.87
N LEU A 492 0.20 -7.32 -17.20
CA LEU A 492 0.34 -6.57 -18.44
C LEU A 492 0.33 -5.07 -18.14
N PRO A 493 1.03 -4.22 -18.89
CA PRO A 493 0.97 -2.77 -18.80
C PRO A 493 -0.32 -2.20 -19.44
N TRP A 494 -1.49 -2.67 -18.99
CA TRP A 494 -2.78 -2.33 -19.54
C TRP A 494 -3.34 -1.03 -18.97
N GLY A 495 -4.18 -0.34 -19.77
CA GLY A 495 -4.85 0.88 -19.35
C GLY A 495 -3.96 2.11 -19.27
N SER A 496 -2.72 2.08 -19.77
CA SER A 496 -1.79 3.21 -19.71
C SER A 496 -2.20 4.40 -20.56
N ARG A 497 -2.97 4.19 -21.62
CA ARG A 497 -3.52 5.22 -22.53
C ARG A 497 -4.90 4.80 -23.00
N ALA A 498 -5.69 5.76 -23.46
CA ALA A 498 -6.98 5.55 -24.13
C ALA A 498 -7.85 4.45 -23.46
N MET A 499 -7.83 4.41 -22.12
CA MET A 499 -8.46 3.36 -21.33
C MET A 499 -9.98 3.25 -21.55
N GLU A 500 -10.63 4.32 -22.00
CA GLU A 500 -12.04 4.35 -22.38
C GLU A 500 -12.31 3.73 -23.76
N ARG A 501 -11.26 3.51 -24.56
CA ARG A 501 -11.36 2.95 -25.91
C ARG A 501 -11.06 1.45 -25.96
N VAL A 502 -10.40 0.91 -24.95
CA VAL A 502 -10.01 -0.49 -24.89
C VAL A 502 -10.83 -1.20 -23.81
N ARG A 503 -11.64 -2.17 -24.22
CA ARG A 503 -12.33 -3.06 -23.28
C ARG A 503 -11.48 -4.29 -23.03
N TYR A 504 -11.06 -4.46 -21.80
CA TYR A 504 -10.28 -5.64 -21.36
C TYR A 504 -11.23 -6.79 -21.03
N VAL A 505 -11.04 -7.93 -21.73
CA VAL A 505 -11.89 -9.10 -21.61
C VAL A 505 -11.06 -10.24 -21.02
N PRO A 506 -11.25 -10.61 -19.75
CA PRO A 506 -10.59 -11.78 -19.18
C PRO A 506 -11.08 -13.03 -19.91
N THR A 507 -10.15 -13.88 -20.33
CA THR A 507 -10.45 -15.06 -21.12
C THR A 507 -9.76 -16.27 -20.51
N GLN A 508 -10.47 -17.39 -20.40
CA GLN A 508 -9.94 -18.62 -19.81
C GLN A 508 -8.68 -19.08 -20.55
N ALA A 509 -7.57 -19.15 -19.84
CA ALA A 509 -6.33 -19.75 -20.35
C ALA A 509 -6.50 -21.27 -20.45
N PRO A 510 -6.26 -21.89 -21.63
CA PRO A 510 -6.39 -23.35 -21.77
C PRO A 510 -5.29 -24.04 -20.94
N ARG A 511 -5.64 -24.95 -20.05
CA ARG A 511 -4.69 -25.78 -19.30
C ARG A 511 -3.80 -26.61 -20.23
N ASP A 512 -4.35 -27.18 -21.30
CA ASP A 512 -3.59 -27.75 -22.39
C ASP A 512 -3.44 -26.74 -23.53
N PRO A 513 -2.23 -26.21 -23.77
CA PRO A 513 -1.99 -25.17 -24.77
C PRO A 513 -2.24 -25.62 -26.22
N VAL A 514 -2.42 -26.92 -26.49
CA VAL A 514 -2.81 -27.41 -27.79
C VAL A 514 -4.31 -27.14 -28.07
N LEU A 515 -5.11 -26.97 -27.04
CA LEU A 515 -6.53 -26.69 -27.15
C LEU A 515 -6.83 -25.18 -27.28
N ALA A 516 -6.26 -24.52 -28.27
CA ALA A 516 -6.45 -23.07 -28.48
C ALA A 516 -7.71 -22.71 -29.27
N GLY A 517 -8.55 -23.67 -29.64
CA GLY A 517 -9.83 -23.43 -30.35
C GLY A 517 -10.74 -22.45 -29.64
N PRO A 518 -11.00 -22.59 -28.34
CA PRO A 518 -11.82 -21.66 -27.57
C PRO A 518 -11.34 -20.21 -27.58
N LEU A 519 -10.05 -19.97 -27.71
CA LEU A 519 -9.50 -18.60 -27.79
C LEU A 519 -9.87 -17.92 -29.12
N ALA A 520 -9.86 -18.63 -30.23
CA ALA A 520 -10.31 -18.10 -31.50
C ALA A 520 -11.82 -17.87 -31.53
N GLU A 521 -12.60 -18.69 -30.83
CA GLU A 521 -14.03 -18.50 -30.65
C GLU A 521 -14.33 -17.27 -29.79
N ALA A 522 -13.65 -17.09 -28.68
CA ALA A 522 -13.73 -15.90 -27.84
C ALA A 522 -13.40 -14.62 -28.61
N LEU A 523 -12.42 -14.66 -29.52
CA LEU A 523 -12.12 -13.54 -30.42
C LEU A 523 -13.27 -13.23 -31.39
N ARG A 524 -13.96 -14.27 -31.92
CA ARG A 524 -15.13 -14.07 -32.79
C ARG A 524 -16.32 -13.47 -32.05
N GLU A 525 -16.56 -13.97 -30.83
CA GLU A 525 -17.61 -13.44 -29.94
C GLU A 525 -17.32 -11.99 -29.49
N ALA A 526 -16.07 -11.68 -29.29
CA ALA A 526 -15.67 -10.33 -28.90
C ALA A 526 -15.89 -9.28 -30.01
N GLY A 527 -16.02 -9.68 -31.27
CA GLY A 527 -16.43 -8.80 -32.38
C GLY A 527 -15.29 -8.38 -33.31
N PRO A 528 -15.57 -7.44 -34.25
CA PRO A 528 -14.71 -7.19 -35.40
C PRO A 528 -13.34 -6.56 -35.10
N VAL A 529 -13.22 -5.83 -33.99
CA VAL A 529 -11.96 -5.19 -33.56
C VAL A 529 -11.52 -5.82 -32.24
N SER A 530 -11.03 -7.06 -32.34
CA SER A 530 -10.63 -7.86 -31.18
C SER A 530 -9.21 -8.39 -31.34
N TYR A 531 -8.46 -8.33 -30.25
CA TYR A 531 -7.10 -8.84 -30.18
C TYR A 531 -6.94 -9.76 -28.98
N LEU A 532 -6.13 -10.81 -29.12
CA LEU A 532 -5.67 -11.65 -28.02
C LEU A 532 -4.21 -11.31 -27.75
N ILE A 533 -3.90 -10.89 -26.53
CA ILE A 533 -2.52 -10.64 -26.11
C ILE A 533 -2.00 -11.80 -25.25
N VAL A 534 -0.77 -12.22 -25.54
CA VAL A 534 -0.01 -13.19 -24.75
C VAL A 534 1.31 -12.53 -24.39
N GLY A 535 1.49 -12.18 -23.13
CA GLY A 535 2.72 -11.58 -22.59
C GLY A 535 3.51 -12.56 -21.73
N ARG A 536 4.84 -12.39 -21.67
CA ARG A 536 5.71 -13.24 -20.82
C ARG A 536 5.43 -13.09 -19.33
N GLY A 537 5.11 -11.87 -18.86
CA GLY A 537 4.73 -11.65 -17.46
C GLY A 537 3.45 -12.40 -17.08
N GLN A 538 2.45 -12.37 -17.97
CA GLN A 538 1.21 -13.12 -17.81
C GLN A 538 1.45 -14.63 -17.82
N SER A 539 2.26 -15.12 -18.76
CA SER A 539 2.63 -16.53 -18.86
C SER A 539 3.39 -16.99 -17.61
N ALA A 540 4.32 -16.18 -17.13
CA ALA A 540 5.05 -16.45 -15.89
C ALA A 540 4.14 -16.52 -14.67
N TYR A 541 3.10 -15.67 -14.59
CA TYR A 541 2.08 -15.74 -13.55
C TYR A 541 1.33 -17.08 -13.61
N LEU A 542 0.83 -17.46 -14.79
CA LEU A 542 0.11 -18.73 -14.96
C LEU A 542 1.01 -19.95 -14.63
N GLU A 543 2.27 -19.94 -15.02
CA GLU A 543 3.21 -21.03 -14.74
C GLU A 543 3.61 -21.11 -13.26
N LEU A 544 3.88 -19.99 -12.61
CA LEU A 544 4.42 -19.94 -11.24
C LEU A 544 3.34 -19.93 -10.17
N ASP A 545 2.29 -19.13 -10.34
CA ASP A 545 1.23 -18.95 -9.35
C ASP A 545 0.06 -19.91 -9.60
N ALA A 546 -0.41 -20.02 -10.83
CA ALA A 546 -1.55 -20.87 -11.20
C ALA A 546 -1.16 -22.33 -11.54
N GLY A 547 0.13 -22.68 -11.52
CA GLY A 547 0.62 -24.06 -11.68
C GLY A 547 0.46 -24.63 -13.08
N TYR A 548 0.50 -23.79 -14.12
CA TYR A 548 0.60 -24.23 -15.51
C TYR A 548 2.00 -24.81 -15.79
N SER A 549 2.16 -25.57 -16.89
CA SER A 549 3.46 -26.19 -17.20
C SER A 549 4.49 -25.15 -17.63
N THR A 550 5.77 -25.34 -17.28
CA THR A 550 6.87 -24.43 -17.63
C THR A 550 7.15 -24.29 -19.14
N SER A 551 6.47 -25.05 -19.99
CA SER A 551 6.52 -24.95 -21.45
C SER A 551 5.21 -24.42 -22.04
N TRP A 552 4.29 -23.99 -21.20
CA TRP A 552 2.93 -23.63 -21.60
C TRP A 552 2.92 -22.50 -22.62
N GLU A 553 3.60 -21.40 -22.35
CA GLU A 553 3.68 -20.23 -23.25
C GLU A 553 4.17 -20.64 -24.66
N ARG A 554 5.32 -21.32 -24.71
CA ARG A 554 5.94 -21.72 -25.96
C ARG A 554 5.04 -22.65 -26.79
N ARG A 555 4.34 -23.58 -26.12
CA ARG A 555 3.40 -24.48 -26.77
C ARG A 555 2.15 -23.77 -27.25
N LEU A 556 1.62 -22.84 -26.44
CA LEU A 556 0.47 -22.02 -26.82
C LEU A 556 0.78 -21.16 -28.04
N LEU A 557 1.91 -20.45 -28.02
CA LEU A 557 2.32 -19.60 -29.15
C LEU A 557 2.51 -20.43 -30.42
N ALA A 558 3.14 -21.61 -30.34
CA ALA A 558 3.28 -22.52 -31.48
C ALA A 558 1.92 -23.00 -32.01
N THR A 559 0.95 -23.24 -31.11
CA THR A 559 -0.41 -23.65 -31.52
C THR A 559 -1.16 -22.51 -32.18
N LEU A 560 -1.06 -21.28 -31.63
CA LEU A 560 -1.71 -20.10 -32.21
C LEU A 560 -1.10 -19.75 -33.59
N ASP A 561 0.22 -19.83 -33.72
CA ASP A 561 0.93 -19.60 -35.00
C ASP A 561 0.58 -20.62 -36.10
N ALA A 562 0.22 -21.85 -35.71
CA ALA A 562 -0.17 -22.90 -36.64
C ALA A 562 -1.62 -22.84 -37.09
N ARG A 563 -2.44 -21.91 -36.56
CA ARG A 563 -3.84 -21.78 -36.89
C ARG A 563 -4.04 -20.90 -38.13
N ASP A 564 -4.82 -21.40 -39.10
CA ASP A 564 -5.12 -20.66 -40.35
C ASP A 564 -6.08 -19.48 -40.13
N ASP A 565 -6.89 -19.51 -39.06
CA ASP A 565 -7.87 -18.48 -38.75
C ASP A 565 -7.30 -17.31 -37.91
N LEU A 566 -6.06 -17.42 -37.40
CA LEU A 566 -5.39 -16.38 -36.65
C LEU A 566 -4.19 -15.79 -37.43
N VAL A 567 -3.87 -14.55 -37.10
CA VAL A 567 -2.68 -13.87 -37.61
C VAL A 567 -2.00 -13.10 -36.48
N PRO A 568 -0.68 -13.26 -36.30
CA PRO A 568 0.04 -12.41 -35.35
C PRO A 568 0.21 -11.01 -35.97
N VAL A 569 -0.36 -10.00 -35.34
CA VAL A 569 -0.25 -8.59 -35.74
C VAL A 569 0.92 -7.89 -35.09
N VAL A 570 1.32 -8.36 -33.91
CA VAL A 570 2.56 -7.98 -33.20
C VAL A 570 3.26 -9.25 -32.74
N ARG A 571 4.57 -9.29 -32.94
CA ARG A 571 5.43 -10.36 -32.40
C ARG A 571 6.79 -9.79 -32.03
N ASN A 572 7.14 -9.86 -30.76
CA ASN A 572 8.48 -9.52 -30.26
C ASN A 572 8.94 -10.56 -29.23
N ALA A 573 10.03 -10.30 -28.53
CA ALA A 573 10.61 -11.24 -27.56
C ALA A 573 9.71 -11.47 -26.33
N ASP A 574 8.89 -10.46 -25.95
CA ASP A 574 8.16 -10.42 -24.68
C ASP A 574 6.65 -10.60 -24.83
N ALA A 575 6.10 -10.37 -26.02
CA ALA A 575 4.67 -10.45 -26.25
C ALA A 575 4.30 -10.79 -27.69
N ALA A 576 3.12 -11.38 -27.84
CA ALA A 576 2.47 -11.59 -29.13
C ALA A 576 1.02 -11.08 -29.06
N VAL A 577 0.57 -10.40 -30.10
CA VAL A 577 -0.83 -9.98 -30.27
C VAL A 577 -1.38 -10.66 -31.50
N TYR A 578 -2.49 -11.36 -31.37
CA TYR A 578 -3.18 -12.08 -32.43
C TYR A 578 -4.51 -11.44 -32.75
N ALA A 579 -4.86 -11.43 -34.02
CA ALA A 579 -6.18 -11.08 -34.53
C ALA A 579 -6.76 -12.22 -35.34
N LEU A 580 -8.06 -12.20 -35.58
CA LEU A 580 -8.68 -13.06 -36.57
C LEU A 580 -8.24 -12.65 -37.99
N ARG A 581 -7.93 -13.61 -38.85
CA ARG A 581 -7.57 -13.36 -40.26
C ARG A 581 -8.71 -12.72 -41.03
N GLU A 582 -9.94 -13.16 -40.73
CA GLU A 582 -11.18 -12.57 -41.24
C GLU A 582 -11.96 -12.05 -40.05
N ALA A 583 -12.08 -10.72 -39.98
CA ALA A 583 -12.85 -10.10 -38.90
C ALA A 583 -14.35 -10.48 -39.04
N PRO A 584 -15.04 -10.81 -37.95
CA PRO A 584 -16.47 -11.06 -38.00
C PRO A 584 -17.22 -9.80 -38.47
N PRO A 585 -18.35 -9.95 -39.21
CA PRO A 585 -19.13 -8.83 -39.65
C PRO A 585 -19.76 -8.11 -38.45
N GLY A 586 -19.79 -6.79 -38.50
CA GLY A 586 -20.41 -5.97 -37.46
C GLY A 586 -19.76 -4.60 -37.35
N THR A 587 -20.43 -3.68 -36.70
CA THR A 587 -19.87 -2.41 -36.27
C THR A 587 -19.39 -2.57 -34.82
N PRO A 588 -18.17 -2.10 -34.46
CA PRO A 588 -17.72 -2.11 -33.08
C PRO A 588 -18.69 -1.32 -32.20
N GLU A 589 -19.23 -1.95 -31.20
CA GLU A 589 -20.04 -1.22 -30.20
C GLU A 589 -19.12 -0.38 -29.33
N ALA A 590 -19.47 0.88 -29.13
CA ALA A 590 -18.78 1.74 -28.18
C ALA A 590 -18.78 1.11 -26.79
N ALA A 591 -17.62 1.13 -26.09
CA ALA A 591 -17.54 0.67 -24.73
C ALA A 591 -18.59 1.43 -23.92
N THR A 592 -19.62 0.74 -23.49
CA THR A 592 -20.55 1.30 -22.53
C THR A 592 -19.78 1.48 -21.24
N PRO A 593 -19.62 2.72 -20.74
CA PRO A 593 -18.93 2.92 -19.49
C PRO A 593 -19.68 2.17 -18.38
N GLY A 594 -19.03 1.21 -17.79
CA GLY A 594 -19.45 0.47 -16.60
C GLY A 594 -20.81 -0.18 -16.59
N PRO A 595 -21.07 -1.13 -15.70
CA PRO A 595 -22.43 -1.55 -15.43
C PRO A 595 -23.20 -0.34 -14.94
N PRO A 596 -24.40 -0.06 -15.46
CA PRO A 596 -25.26 0.91 -14.85
C PRO A 596 -25.64 0.39 -13.46
N GLY A 597 -24.84 0.72 -12.47
CA GLY A 597 -25.32 0.65 -11.11
C GLY A 597 -26.58 1.52 -11.01
N PRO A 598 -27.48 1.28 -10.08
CA PRO A 598 -28.62 2.15 -9.89
C PRO A 598 -28.10 3.57 -9.68
N THR A 599 -28.42 4.46 -10.61
CA THR A 599 -28.04 5.87 -10.49
C THR A 599 -28.79 6.44 -9.30
N VAL A 600 -28.05 6.80 -8.27
CA VAL A 600 -28.62 7.40 -7.08
C VAL A 600 -28.95 8.86 -7.39
N THR A 601 -30.23 9.15 -7.59
CA THR A 601 -30.68 10.52 -7.77
C THR A 601 -30.52 11.31 -6.46
N TRP A 602 -29.96 12.50 -6.58
CA TRP A 602 -29.91 13.44 -5.46
C TRP A 602 -31.31 13.93 -5.12
N THR A 603 -31.85 13.43 -4.02
CA THR A 603 -33.14 13.91 -3.47
C THR A 603 -32.92 15.17 -2.61
N PRO A 604 -33.96 15.98 -2.35
CA PRO A 604 -33.86 17.09 -1.40
C PRO A 604 -33.33 16.65 -0.02
N TRP A 605 -33.62 15.39 0.39
CA TRP A 605 -33.13 14.80 1.62
C TRP A 605 -31.62 14.51 1.57
N SER A 606 -31.11 14.05 0.44
CA SER A 606 -29.66 13.86 0.20
C SER A 606 -28.94 15.21 0.28
N VAL A 607 -29.49 16.27 -0.33
CA VAL A 607 -28.91 17.61 -0.27
C VAL A 607 -28.89 18.13 1.16
N LEU A 608 -30.00 17.98 1.93
CA LEU A 608 -30.05 18.36 3.33
C LEU A 608 -29.02 17.62 4.16
N GLY A 609 -28.86 16.30 3.92
CA GLY A 609 -27.85 15.47 4.60
C GLY A 609 -26.42 15.94 4.32
N ALA A 610 -26.09 16.23 3.07
CA ALA A 610 -24.77 16.71 2.67
C ALA A 610 -24.45 18.09 3.28
N LEU A 611 -25.42 19.02 3.25
CA LEU A 611 -25.28 20.35 3.89
C LEU A 611 -25.10 20.21 5.39
N SER A 612 -25.89 19.34 6.03
CA SER A 612 -25.77 19.06 7.47
C SER A 612 -24.41 18.47 7.82
N ALA A 613 -23.90 17.54 7.01
CA ALA A 613 -22.56 16.95 7.19
C ALA A 613 -21.47 18.02 7.07
N GLY A 614 -21.54 18.89 6.05
CA GLY A 614 -20.59 19.99 5.87
C GLY A 614 -20.59 20.96 7.05
N LEU A 615 -21.76 21.37 7.51
CA LEU A 615 -21.89 22.27 8.68
C LEU A 615 -21.41 21.57 9.97
N LEU A 616 -21.70 20.29 10.12
CA LEU A 616 -21.23 19.48 11.25
C LEU A 616 -19.71 19.41 11.30
N VAL A 617 -19.04 19.21 10.16
CA VAL A 617 -17.57 19.24 10.06
C VAL A 617 -17.01 20.58 10.53
N LEU A 618 -17.61 21.69 10.08
CA LEU A 618 -17.17 23.03 10.49
C LEU A 618 -17.34 23.24 12.00
N LEU A 619 -18.50 22.85 12.58
CA LEU A 619 -18.76 22.99 14.01
C LEU A 619 -17.85 22.11 14.87
N LEU A 620 -17.66 20.86 14.48
CA LEU A 620 -16.76 19.94 15.20
C LEU A 620 -15.30 20.40 15.08
N GLY A 621 -14.86 20.85 13.91
CA GLY A 621 -13.54 21.46 13.72
C GLY A 621 -13.34 22.67 14.61
N ALA A 622 -14.24 23.64 14.55
CA ALA A 622 -14.19 24.82 15.40
C ALA A 622 -14.16 24.46 16.90
N ARG A 623 -14.96 23.48 17.32
CA ARG A 623 -14.97 22.97 18.69
C ARG A 623 -13.61 22.42 19.14
N GLU A 624 -12.94 21.62 18.34
CA GLU A 624 -11.62 21.08 18.68
C GLU A 624 -10.55 22.19 18.73
N PHE A 625 -10.58 23.16 17.81
CA PHE A 625 -9.69 24.33 17.88
C PHE A 625 -9.91 25.19 19.12
N LEU A 626 -11.16 25.41 19.52
CA LEU A 626 -11.48 26.16 20.76
C LEU A 626 -11.03 25.38 22.01
N ARG A 627 -11.14 24.06 22.02
CA ARG A 627 -10.66 23.23 23.14
C ARG A 627 -9.15 23.34 23.35
N LEU A 628 -8.37 23.48 22.27
CA LEU A 628 -6.91 23.62 22.37
C LEU A 628 -6.47 24.95 23.02
N ARG A 629 -7.35 25.98 23.04
CA ARG A 629 -7.08 27.27 23.71
C ARG A 629 -7.31 27.22 25.22
N ALA A 630 -8.09 26.26 25.69
CA ALA A 630 -8.32 26.07 27.11
C ALA A 630 -7.16 25.34 27.79
N ALA A 631 -6.91 25.61 29.05
CA ALA A 631 -5.97 24.83 29.85
C ALA A 631 -6.47 23.36 29.94
N PRO A 632 -5.55 22.36 30.01
CA PRO A 632 -5.91 20.93 29.94
C PRO A 632 -6.97 20.53 30.99
N ASP A 633 -6.96 21.14 32.18
CA ASP A 633 -7.85 20.82 33.30
C ASP A 633 -9.00 21.81 33.47
N ALA A 634 -9.13 22.83 32.59
CA ALA A 634 -10.19 23.78 32.65
C ALA A 634 -11.53 23.18 32.20
N PRO A 635 -12.65 23.54 32.86
CA PRO A 635 -13.96 23.12 32.39
C PRO A 635 -14.23 23.67 30.97
N PRO A 636 -14.98 22.94 30.14
CA PRO A 636 -15.27 23.40 28.79
C PRO A 636 -15.97 24.75 28.80
N SER A 637 -15.45 25.69 28.01
CA SER A 637 -16.03 27.04 27.89
C SER A 637 -17.50 26.98 27.42
N PRO A 638 -18.30 28.01 27.70
CA PRO A 638 -19.69 28.08 27.21
C PRO A 638 -19.80 27.88 25.70
N ALA A 639 -18.86 28.42 24.92
CA ALA A 639 -18.81 28.27 23.47
C ALA A 639 -18.61 26.81 23.07
N VAL A 640 -17.68 26.06 23.69
CA VAL A 640 -17.45 24.64 23.43
C VAL A 640 -18.68 23.78 23.75
N ARG A 641 -19.43 24.16 24.81
CA ARG A 641 -20.69 23.49 25.15
C ARG A 641 -21.79 23.80 24.15
N ALA A 642 -21.95 25.08 23.78
CA ALA A 642 -22.92 25.48 22.77
C ALA A 642 -22.73 24.77 21.44
N LEU A 643 -21.49 24.72 20.92
CA LEU A 643 -21.16 24.00 19.68
C LEU A 643 -21.53 22.51 19.73
N PHE A 644 -21.41 21.87 20.89
CA PHE A 644 -21.86 20.49 21.06
C PHE A 644 -23.38 20.36 20.86
N TRP A 645 -24.17 21.21 21.47
CA TRP A 645 -25.64 21.17 21.37
C TRP A 645 -26.13 21.48 19.96
N PHE A 646 -25.44 22.34 19.19
CA PHE A 646 -25.73 22.56 17.78
C PHE A 646 -25.28 21.39 16.89
N ALA A 647 -24.21 20.69 17.27
CA ALA A 647 -23.74 19.54 16.51
C ALA A 647 -24.68 18.32 16.60
N VAL A 648 -25.38 18.12 17.72
CA VAL A 648 -26.27 16.97 17.93
C VAL A 648 -27.41 16.88 16.90
N PRO A 649 -28.24 17.95 16.67
CA PRO A 649 -29.28 17.85 15.65
C PRO A 649 -28.73 17.70 14.23
N LEU A 650 -27.62 18.33 13.90
CA LEU A 650 -26.97 18.13 12.60
C LEU A 650 -26.48 16.70 12.43
N LEU A 651 -25.92 16.09 13.46
CA LEU A 651 -25.51 14.69 13.42
C LEU A 651 -26.73 13.78 13.19
N LEU A 652 -27.84 14.01 13.87
CA LEU A 652 -29.07 13.25 13.69
C LEU A 652 -29.61 13.38 12.25
N VAL A 653 -29.64 14.59 11.69
CA VAL A 653 -30.05 14.80 10.29
C VAL A 653 -29.10 14.10 9.34
N THR A 654 -27.78 14.23 9.53
CA THR A 654 -26.77 13.55 8.72
C THR A 654 -26.97 12.05 8.74
N VAL A 655 -27.03 11.45 9.94
CA VAL A 655 -27.21 9.99 10.09
C VAL A 655 -28.52 9.53 9.47
N SER A 656 -29.64 10.25 9.70
CA SER A 656 -30.92 9.92 9.08
C SER A 656 -30.89 9.98 7.57
N ALA A 657 -30.23 10.98 7.00
CA ALA A 657 -30.05 11.09 5.55
C ALA A 657 -29.19 9.95 4.98
N LEU A 658 -28.12 9.54 5.70
CA LEU A 658 -27.29 8.41 5.33
C LEU A 658 -28.06 7.10 5.37
N VAL A 659 -28.79 6.82 6.46
CA VAL A 659 -29.63 5.62 6.59
C VAL A 659 -30.67 5.57 5.49
N HIS A 660 -31.36 6.68 5.23
CA HIS A 660 -32.34 6.77 4.15
C HIS A 660 -31.70 6.48 2.79
N ARG A 661 -30.51 7.06 2.53
CA ARG A 661 -29.80 6.88 1.26
C ARG A 661 -29.38 5.42 1.04
N PHE A 662 -28.82 4.77 2.06
CA PHE A 662 -28.51 3.34 1.97
C PHE A 662 -29.76 2.47 1.86
N TRP A 663 -30.83 2.76 2.60
CA TRP A 663 -32.07 2.00 2.55
C TRP A 663 -32.79 2.07 1.20
N THR A 664 -32.70 3.20 0.51
CA THR A 664 -33.31 3.38 -0.81
C THR A 664 -32.50 2.80 -1.96
N LEU A 665 -31.28 2.35 -1.70
CA LEU A 665 -30.30 1.89 -2.69
C LEU A 665 -29.86 0.44 -2.47
N ALA A 666 -30.10 -0.11 -1.28
CA ALA A 666 -29.98 -1.54 -0.97
C ALA A 666 -31.26 -2.26 -1.43
#